data_418cc1917f13fd20b08785095acd6e46
#
_entry.id   418cc1917f13fd20b08785095acd6e46
#
_cell.length_a   1.000
_cell.length_b   1.000
_cell.length_c   1.000
_cell.angle_alpha   90.00
_cell.angle_beta   90.00
_cell.angle_gamma   90.00
#
_symmetry.space_group_name_H-M   'P 1'
#
loop_
_entity.id
_entity.type
_entity.pdbx_description
1 polymer ?
#
loop_
_entity_poly.entity_id
_entity_poly.type
_entity_poly.pdbx_seq_one_letter_code
_entity_poly.pdbx_strand_id
1 'polypeptide(L)'
;MRDLRYIFVLLFLLCYRGLSAQEFDLYDFRYYKRFDTAEELLAPEADSTAIAKFTLDRRFSTRALDYNFSAIRFARRGVPQYERKTLLNDLEVPFIGGSTIRTLQLGETRSADETRLQIDTLKECRTSAGFAFSSRNMPYSISLSTAQKLGKDWSLAANLTARTGRDLHIDGLFGNSLEFNAIATKSWSDTQTLSIALFAKPSMRSTRLASTSEAFQLTGNNLYNPAWGYQDGKVRSSRIRREFLPTAFVGYENKLSDRTTLNLAATLTAGIEKYSSLDWFNAQTPAPDNYRYMPSYFDDEEDIFHAVESAWIGNDTRYTQIDFDNLLATNRLNGKEATYALSERVRRTVHSAIRGGATTKLGKGNISYGFEVTTANYRNYKQMRDLLGSQYIVDLDYFLLDDDTFGNSLQNNLATPNRRIEEGDRFGYDYAMRRHDISAFATYRYSTEKLELDIAAKVGYCDISRRGFYRKELFADNSFGVSQHIKFSPYSLRIKASYLVAENHFVEGNLATETKPCEEESLYLQSQYNNRTIESPAMRHNHRVDVRYLFQKPNISISTTLFLVANLNDTDVRHIYDDLSGEYSDVVTRGINKLCYGLEVEAEYRFADHFRATAAATLGRYKYVTDSYVSIYTDTANTLIANQVESHVKGLSLGNAPQVAITAGLSYYNKGWYAAINANYAGLRYIEPSATMRTDRILAMAVSPEQLEALTTQERLRDAFTIDLSLSKSLYLSRVSKKIYNTAAAPRFEDKYPRSRLIFRLGVRNLLGSSNIVYNAYESSRLQRYKLANEYIYNRQASRYMYAYPRTFYASATFAF
;
A
#
# COMPACT_ATOMS: atom_id res chain seq x y z
N MET A 1 23.06 9.81 -35.00
CA MET A 1 21.72 10.39 -34.67
C MET A 1 20.70 10.34 -35.83
N ARG A 2 21.09 10.15 -37.05
CA ARG A 2 20.15 10.00 -38.21
C ARG A 2 19.50 8.59 -38.23
N ASP A 3 20.23 7.57 -37.82
CA ASP A 3 19.76 6.18 -37.83
C ASP A 3 18.78 5.85 -36.67
N LEU A 4 18.83 6.57 -35.57
CA LEU A 4 17.86 6.40 -34.46
C LEU A 4 16.45 6.85 -34.86
N ARG A 5 16.30 7.82 -35.75
CA ARG A 5 14.98 8.27 -36.25
C ARG A 5 14.30 7.20 -37.10
N TYR A 6 15.06 6.44 -37.87
CA TYR A 6 14.51 5.34 -38.67
C TYR A 6 14.16 4.12 -37.84
N ILE A 7 14.92 3.86 -36.77
CA ILE A 7 14.57 2.81 -35.79
C ILE A 7 13.29 3.17 -35.06
N PHE A 8 13.08 4.44 -34.64
CA PHE A 8 11.83 4.88 -34.04
C PHE A 8 10.65 4.82 -35.01
N VAL A 9 10.84 5.18 -36.26
CA VAL A 9 9.81 5.10 -37.31
C VAL A 9 9.53 3.62 -37.67
N LEU A 10 10.53 2.78 -37.69
CA LEU A 10 10.39 1.34 -37.97
C LEU A 10 9.74 0.62 -36.75
N LEU A 11 10.10 0.97 -35.53
CA LEU A 11 9.41 0.52 -34.34
C LEU A 11 7.95 1.02 -34.31
N PHE A 12 7.70 2.26 -34.74
CA PHE A 12 6.36 2.80 -34.86
C PHE A 12 5.55 2.10 -35.97
N LEU A 13 6.18 1.73 -37.07
CA LEU A 13 5.55 1.00 -38.19
C LEU A 13 5.39 -0.51 -37.90
N LEU A 14 6.32 -1.12 -37.20
CA LEU A 14 6.18 -2.50 -36.69
C LEU A 14 5.14 -2.60 -35.58
N CYS A 15 4.93 -1.52 -34.85
CA CYS A 15 3.86 -1.35 -33.86
C CYS A 15 2.48 -1.09 -34.49
N TYR A 16 2.32 -1.08 -35.79
CA TYR A 16 1.05 -0.83 -36.48
C TYR A 16 0.00 -1.92 -36.29
N ARG A 17 0.35 -2.98 -35.59
CA ARG A 17 -0.57 -4.05 -35.19
C ARG A 17 -0.46 -4.30 -33.66
N GLY A 18 -0.96 -3.42 -32.86
CA GLY A 18 -1.45 -3.65 -31.59
C GLY A 18 -0.74 -3.35 -30.32
N LEU A 19 -1.26 -2.47 -29.54
CA LEU A 19 -0.81 -2.30 -28.18
C LEU A 19 -1.74 -1.36 -27.39
N SER A 20 -2.15 -1.61 -26.16
CA SER A 20 -2.94 -0.69 -25.34
C SER A 20 -2.21 -0.18 -24.12
N ALA A 21 -2.20 1.12 -23.94
CA ALA A 21 -1.63 1.79 -22.80
C ALA A 21 -2.35 1.44 -21.52
N GLN A 22 -1.59 1.11 -20.51
CA GLN A 22 -2.06 1.04 -19.15
C GLN A 22 -1.44 2.09 -18.25
N GLU A 23 -2.25 2.57 -17.45
CA GLU A 23 -2.30 3.55 -16.41
C GLU A 23 -1.05 3.77 -15.57
N PHE A 24 -0.78 5.06 -15.37
CA PHE A 24 0.30 5.55 -14.51
C PHE A 24 -0.10 5.67 -13.06
N ASP A 25 -1.36 5.88 -12.80
CA ASP A 25 -1.88 5.85 -11.46
C ASP A 25 -3.04 4.89 -11.40
N LEU A 26 -2.82 3.81 -10.70
CA LEU A 26 -3.68 2.65 -10.59
C LEU A 26 -5.12 2.95 -10.23
N TYR A 27 -5.41 4.15 -9.74
CA TYR A 27 -6.69 4.42 -9.12
C TYR A 27 -7.64 5.24 -9.97
N ASP A 28 -7.15 6.14 -10.83
CA ASP A 28 -8.01 7.10 -11.51
C ASP A 28 -8.44 6.67 -12.89
N PHE A 29 -7.56 5.99 -13.62
CA PHE A 29 -7.88 5.58 -14.99
C PHE A 29 -8.74 4.31 -15.07
N ARG A 30 -8.91 3.57 -13.98
CA ARG A 30 -9.91 2.50 -13.90
C ARG A 30 -11.31 3.03 -14.08
N TYR A 31 -11.56 4.22 -13.61
CA TYR A 31 -12.82 4.93 -13.79
C TYR A 31 -13.07 5.25 -15.26
N TYR A 32 -12.04 5.68 -16.00
CA TYR A 32 -12.13 6.09 -17.40
C TYR A 32 -12.11 4.95 -18.40
N LYS A 33 -11.49 3.82 -18.09
CA LYS A 33 -11.42 2.69 -19.03
C LYS A 33 -12.77 2.04 -19.30
N ARG A 34 -13.71 2.20 -18.38
CA ARG A 34 -15.06 1.68 -18.52
C ARG A 34 -15.92 2.52 -19.44
N PHE A 35 -15.53 3.74 -19.73
CA PHE A 35 -16.22 4.69 -20.58
C PHE A 35 -15.66 4.75 -21.99
N ASP A 36 -15.04 3.71 -22.45
CA ASP A 36 -14.54 3.63 -23.82
C ASP A 36 -15.68 3.64 -24.87
N THR A 37 -16.92 3.39 -24.43
CA THR A 37 -18.11 3.52 -25.27
C THR A 37 -19.24 4.22 -24.48
N ALA A 38 -19.73 5.36 -24.99
CA ALA A 38 -20.87 6.07 -24.41
C ALA A 38 -22.14 5.23 -24.42
N GLU A 39 -22.22 4.33 -25.38
CA GLU A 39 -23.36 3.47 -25.60
C GLU A 39 -23.48 2.40 -24.50
N GLU A 40 -22.35 1.90 -23.94
CA GLU A 40 -22.37 1.04 -22.75
C GLU A 40 -22.86 1.76 -21.48
N LEU A 41 -22.70 3.09 -21.44
CA LEU A 41 -23.18 3.93 -20.35
C LEU A 41 -24.66 4.25 -20.46
N LEU A 42 -25.17 4.34 -21.68
CA LEU A 42 -26.51 4.82 -21.98
C LEU A 42 -27.45 3.68 -22.39
N ALA A 43 -26.90 2.50 -22.77
CA ALA A 43 -27.74 1.36 -23.10
C ALA A 43 -28.42 0.81 -21.84
N PRO A 44 -29.74 0.67 -21.81
CA PRO A 44 -30.37 -0.12 -20.77
C PRO A 44 -29.95 -1.57 -20.94
N GLU A 45 -29.40 -2.17 -19.89
CA GLU A 45 -29.10 -3.60 -19.84
C GLU A 45 -30.44 -4.35 -19.93
N ALA A 46 -30.72 -4.94 -21.09
CA ALA A 46 -32.04 -5.42 -21.44
C ALA A 46 -32.53 -6.66 -20.66
N ASP A 47 -31.61 -7.42 -20.00
CA ASP A 47 -31.98 -8.74 -19.43
C ASP A 47 -31.40 -9.07 -18.05
N SER A 48 -30.98 -8.09 -17.25
CA SER A 48 -30.52 -8.37 -15.89
C SER A 48 -31.67 -8.31 -14.89
N THR A 49 -31.74 -9.27 -13.97
CA THR A 49 -32.65 -9.19 -12.82
C THR A 49 -32.34 -7.95 -11.97
N ALA A 50 -33.33 -7.43 -11.23
CA ALA A 50 -33.11 -6.27 -10.36
C ALA A 50 -31.93 -6.45 -9.38
N ILE A 51 -31.73 -7.66 -8.88
CA ILE A 51 -30.61 -8.01 -7.99
C ILE A 51 -29.28 -8.01 -8.73
N ALA A 52 -29.23 -8.50 -9.97
CA ALA A 52 -28.02 -8.44 -10.79
C ALA A 52 -27.60 -7.00 -11.10
N LYS A 53 -28.54 -6.12 -11.39
CA LYS A 53 -28.31 -4.67 -11.54
C LYS A 53 -27.75 -4.05 -10.27
N PHE A 54 -28.33 -4.36 -9.12
CA PHE A 54 -27.86 -3.93 -7.81
C PHE A 54 -26.41 -4.39 -7.53
N THR A 55 -26.11 -5.65 -7.79
CA THR A 55 -24.77 -6.22 -7.57
C THR A 55 -23.73 -5.63 -8.52
N LEU A 56 -24.10 -5.31 -9.76
CA LEU A 56 -23.23 -4.69 -10.75
C LEU A 56 -22.91 -3.23 -10.41
N ASP A 57 -23.86 -2.48 -9.89
CA ASP A 57 -23.69 -1.08 -9.51
C ASP A 57 -22.81 -0.87 -8.27
N ARG A 58 -22.62 -1.88 -7.46
CA ARG A 58 -21.61 -1.83 -6.37
C ARG A 58 -20.23 -1.41 -6.86
N ARG A 59 -19.90 -1.67 -8.12
CA ARG A 59 -18.63 -1.28 -8.70
C ARG A 59 -18.45 0.23 -8.79
N PHE A 60 -19.52 0.97 -9.00
CA PHE A 60 -19.48 2.43 -9.03
C PHE A 60 -19.31 3.01 -7.63
N SER A 61 -20.19 2.64 -6.72
CA SER A 61 -20.20 3.16 -5.37
C SER A 61 -18.88 2.89 -4.61
N THR A 62 -18.34 1.68 -4.75
CA THR A 62 -17.06 1.34 -4.13
C THR A 62 -15.90 2.18 -4.65
N ARG A 63 -15.95 2.62 -5.92
CA ARG A 63 -14.88 3.45 -6.51
C ARG A 63 -14.97 4.91 -6.11
N ALA A 64 -16.17 5.47 -6.06
CA ALA A 64 -16.38 6.83 -5.61
C ALA A 64 -15.90 7.01 -4.17
N LEU A 65 -16.17 6.01 -3.32
CA LEU A 65 -15.78 6.04 -1.91
C LEU A 65 -14.35 5.55 -1.61
N ASP A 66 -13.65 5.01 -2.59
CA ASP A 66 -12.21 4.73 -2.44
C ASP A 66 -11.38 6.02 -2.34
N TYR A 67 -12.01 7.18 -2.48
CA TYR A 67 -11.41 8.51 -2.33
C TYR A 67 -10.02 8.62 -2.95
N ASN A 68 -9.91 8.24 -4.21
CA ASN A 68 -8.69 8.41 -4.97
C ASN A 68 -8.52 9.87 -5.39
N PHE A 69 -8.50 10.75 -4.38
CA PHE A 69 -8.22 12.14 -4.61
C PHE A 69 -6.84 12.32 -5.23
N SER A 70 -6.72 13.26 -6.11
CA SER A 70 -5.55 13.50 -6.94
C SER A 70 -4.24 13.54 -6.16
N ALA A 71 -4.25 14.16 -5.01
CA ALA A 71 -3.07 14.40 -4.20
C ALA A 71 -3.01 13.51 -2.96
N ILE A 72 -4.12 12.97 -2.49
CA ILE A 72 -4.21 12.30 -1.20
C ILE A 72 -4.90 10.95 -1.34
N ARG A 73 -4.37 9.95 -0.64
CA ARG A 73 -4.99 8.64 -0.48
C ARG A 73 -5.37 8.44 0.96
N PHE A 74 -6.59 8.00 1.19
CA PHE A 74 -7.11 7.81 2.54
C PHE A 74 -7.40 6.35 2.83
N ALA A 75 -7.31 6.02 4.12
CA ALA A 75 -7.87 4.80 4.66
C ALA A 75 -9.40 4.91 4.66
N ARG A 76 -10.08 4.19 3.79
CA ARG A 76 -11.55 4.16 3.79
C ARG A 76 -12.05 3.53 5.09
N ARG A 77 -12.98 4.19 5.77
CA ARG A 77 -13.54 3.75 7.06
C ARG A 77 -12.47 3.45 8.12
N GLY A 78 -11.32 4.14 8.04
CA GLY A 78 -10.19 3.92 8.94
C GLY A 78 -9.42 2.61 8.73
N VAL A 79 -9.73 1.82 7.71
CA VAL A 79 -9.01 0.58 7.37
C VAL A 79 -7.83 0.91 6.47
N PRO A 80 -6.58 0.72 6.92
CA PRO A 80 -5.40 0.96 6.10
C PRO A 80 -5.38 0.11 4.83
N GLN A 81 -4.81 0.63 3.77
CA GLN A 81 -4.79 -0.07 2.47
C GLN A 81 -4.03 -1.40 2.52
N TYR A 82 -2.98 -1.52 3.37
CA TYR A 82 -2.21 -2.75 3.54
C TYR A 82 -2.99 -3.85 4.28
N GLU A 83 -4.05 -3.52 5.00
CA GLU A 83 -4.92 -4.51 5.64
C GLU A 83 -5.99 -5.08 4.72
N ARG A 84 -6.17 -4.51 3.53
CA ARG A 84 -7.13 -5.02 2.55
C ARG A 84 -6.64 -6.33 1.96
N LYS A 85 -7.46 -7.37 2.07
CA LYS A 85 -7.18 -8.67 1.47
C LYS A 85 -7.35 -8.62 -0.05
N THR A 86 -6.46 -9.29 -0.76
CA THR A 86 -6.62 -9.57 -2.19
C THR A 86 -6.86 -11.04 -2.38
N LEU A 87 -7.99 -11.41 -2.97
CA LEU A 87 -8.38 -12.78 -3.25
C LEU A 87 -8.36 -13.02 -4.77
N LEU A 88 -7.82 -14.15 -5.20
CA LEU A 88 -7.90 -14.63 -6.58
C LEU A 88 -8.61 -15.98 -6.58
N ASN A 89 -9.79 -16.05 -7.20
CA ASN A 89 -10.66 -17.21 -7.13
C ASN A 89 -10.87 -17.72 -5.68
N ASP A 90 -11.17 -16.78 -4.77
CA ASP A 90 -11.40 -16.97 -3.33
C ASP A 90 -10.16 -17.41 -2.51
N LEU A 91 -8.98 -17.53 -3.09
CA LEU A 91 -7.72 -17.78 -2.38
C LEU A 91 -6.97 -16.48 -2.13
N GLU A 92 -6.47 -16.26 -0.93
CA GLU A 92 -5.72 -15.05 -0.58
C GLU A 92 -4.36 -15.00 -1.27
N VAL A 93 -4.07 -13.86 -1.93
CA VAL A 93 -2.84 -13.61 -2.70
C VAL A 93 -2.26 -12.24 -2.33
N PRO A 94 -1.54 -12.14 -1.21
CA PRO A 94 -1.17 -10.87 -0.60
C PRO A 94 -0.25 -10.01 -1.48
N PHE A 95 0.57 -10.62 -2.34
CA PHE A 95 1.63 -9.93 -3.07
C PHE A 95 1.22 -9.36 -4.44
N ILE A 96 -0.01 -9.61 -4.90
CA ILE A 96 -0.50 -9.08 -6.19
C ILE A 96 -1.36 -7.82 -6.04
N GLY A 97 -1.71 -7.43 -4.83
CA GLY A 97 -2.67 -6.35 -4.54
C GLY A 97 -2.29 -4.96 -5.05
N GLY A 98 -1.02 -4.68 -5.26
CA GLY A 98 -0.51 -3.41 -5.78
C GLY A 98 -0.21 -3.42 -7.28
N SER A 99 -0.41 -4.54 -7.97
CA SER A 99 -0.10 -4.66 -9.38
C SER A 99 -1.26 -4.18 -10.27
N THR A 100 -0.93 -3.75 -11.47
CA THR A 100 -1.88 -3.40 -12.52
C THR A 100 -2.43 -4.63 -13.22
N ILE A 101 -3.00 -5.58 -12.48
CA ILE A 101 -3.57 -6.78 -13.05
C ILE A 101 -4.80 -6.42 -13.88
N ARG A 102 -4.60 -6.24 -15.16
CA ARG A 102 -5.65 -5.88 -16.10
C ARG A 102 -5.53 -6.73 -17.34
N THR A 103 -6.10 -7.88 -17.24
CA THR A 103 -6.36 -8.70 -18.41
C THR A 103 -7.87 -8.72 -18.65
N LEU A 104 -8.28 -8.93 -19.88
CA LEU A 104 -9.70 -9.08 -20.23
C LEU A 104 -10.35 -10.33 -19.62
N GLN A 105 -9.56 -11.23 -19.03
CA GLN A 105 -10.01 -12.44 -18.35
C GLN A 105 -10.15 -12.27 -16.82
N LEU A 106 -9.95 -11.08 -16.27
CA LEU A 106 -9.98 -10.87 -14.82
C LEU A 106 -11.14 -9.98 -14.42
N GLY A 107 -12.15 -10.57 -13.81
CA GLY A 107 -13.22 -9.87 -13.11
C GLY A 107 -12.71 -9.30 -11.79
N GLU A 108 -13.10 -8.08 -11.43
CA GLU A 108 -12.73 -7.44 -10.18
C GLU A 108 -13.95 -6.95 -9.42
N THR A 109 -14.06 -7.31 -8.15
CA THR A 109 -15.04 -6.78 -7.20
C THR A 109 -14.32 -6.25 -5.98
N ARG A 110 -14.67 -5.05 -5.52
CA ARG A 110 -14.04 -4.40 -4.35
C ARG A 110 -15.06 -4.10 -3.27
N SER A 111 -14.66 -4.34 -2.03
CA SER A 111 -15.32 -3.83 -0.83
C SER A 111 -14.37 -2.90 -0.06
N ALA A 112 -14.77 -2.43 1.11
CA ALA A 112 -13.91 -1.60 1.97
C ALA A 112 -12.65 -2.35 2.43
N ASP A 113 -12.71 -3.67 2.56
CA ASP A 113 -11.71 -4.52 3.19
C ASP A 113 -11.10 -5.59 2.29
N GLU A 114 -11.70 -5.87 1.14
CA GLU A 114 -11.19 -6.88 0.22
C GLU A 114 -11.31 -6.48 -1.26
N THR A 115 -10.38 -6.97 -2.04
CA THR A 115 -10.45 -6.97 -3.50
C THR A 115 -10.53 -8.41 -3.96
N ARG A 116 -11.63 -8.80 -4.60
CA ARG A 116 -11.81 -10.11 -5.20
C ARG A 116 -11.52 -10.05 -6.68
N LEU A 117 -10.60 -10.86 -7.12
CA LEU A 117 -10.23 -11.08 -8.50
C LEU A 117 -10.73 -12.48 -8.89
N GLN A 118 -11.41 -12.57 -10.00
CA GLN A 118 -11.92 -13.81 -10.53
C GLN A 118 -11.43 -13.99 -11.96
N ILE A 119 -10.87 -15.16 -12.27
CA ILE A 119 -10.52 -15.51 -13.63
C ILE A 119 -11.77 -15.93 -14.35
N ASP A 120 -12.21 -15.08 -15.29
CA ASP A 120 -13.38 -15.31 -16.14
C ASP A 120 -12.98 -15.95 -17.47
N THR A 121 -13.95 -16.51 -18.17
CA THR A 121 -13.77 -16.91 -19.56
C THR A 121 -13.51 -15.70 -20.45
N LEU A 122 -12.64 -15.83 -21.44
CA LEU A 122 -12.34 -14.74 -22.37
C LEU A 122 -13.58 -14.41 -23.22
N LYS A 123 -14.12 -13.21 -22.99
CA LYS A 123 -15.32 -12.72 -23.69
C LYS A 123 -14.96 -12.07 -25.03
N GLU A 124 -13.81 -11.42 -25.13
CA GLU A 124 -13.41 -10.63 -26.29
C GLU A 124 -11.90 -10.80 -26.58
N CYS A 125 -11.55 -11.04 -27.85
CA CYS A 125 -10.16 -11.01 -28.30
C CYS A 125 -9.75 -9.56 -28.55
N ARG A 126 -8.61 -9.16 -27.95
CA ARG A 126 -8.13 -7.79 -28.05
C ARG A 126 -6.62 -7.74 -27.88
N THR A 127 -6.00 -6.92 -28.70
CA THR A 127 -4.59 -6.60 -28.49
C THR A 127 -4.42 -5.10 -28.47
N SER A 128 -3.43 -4.65 -27.71
CA SER A 128 -3.32 -3.22 -27.61
C SER A 128 -1.94 -2.72 -27.14
N ALA A 129 -1.47 -1.49 -27.59
CA ALA A 129 -0.18 -0.82 -27.33
C ALA A 129 -0.36 0.57 -26.85
N GLY A 130 0.54 0.96 -25.97
CA GLY A 130 0.48 2.31 -25.54
C GLY A 130 1.78 2.85 -25.00
N PHE A 131 1.85 4.16 -25.12
CA PHE A 131 2.84 5.00 -24.49
C PHE A 131 2.12 5.93 -23.53
N ALA A 132 2.74 6.16 -22.34
CA ALA A 132 2.24 7.16 -21.42
C ALA A 132 3.38 7.95 -20.78
N PHE A 133 3.06 9.18 -20.44
CA PHE A 133 3.90 10.12 -19.74
C PHE A 133 3.18 10.62 -18.47
N SER A 134 3.90 10.75 -17.38
CA SER A 134 3.42 11.39 -16.15
C SER A 134 4.50 12.31 -15.61
N SER A 135 4.14 13.44 -15.03
CA SER A 135 5.13 14.30 -14.36
C SER A 135 5.61 13.76 -13.01
N ARG A 136 5.08 12.62 -12.56
CA ARG A 136 5.43 11.96 -11.29
C ARG A 136 6.37 10.79 -11.53
N ASN A 137 6.89 10.26 -10.43
CA ASN A 137 7.81 9.11 -10.36
C ASN A 137 7.72 8.11 -11.55
N MET A 138 8.85 7.82 -12.19
CA MET A 138 8.97 7.01 -13.42
C MET A 138 8.06 7.51 -14.56
N PRO A 139 8.35 8.71 -15.10
CA PRO A 139 7.46 9.42 -16.01
C PRO A 139 7.13 8.69 -17.31
N TYR A 140 7.99 7.84 -17.82
CA TYR A 140 7.79 7.16 -19.10
C TYR A 140 7.29 5.74 -18.91
N SER A 141 6.25 5.37 -19.67
CA SER A 141 5.71 4.01 -19.68
C SER A 141 5.38 3.54 -21.08
N ILE A 142 5.71 2.28 -21.32
CA ILE A 142 5.28 1.54 -22.50
C ILE A 142 4.54 0.30 -22.02
N SER A 143 3.42 0.00 -22.65
CA SER A 143 2.63 -1.18 -22.31
C SER A 143 2.19 -1.98 -23.53
N LEU A 144 2.12 -3.29 -23.35
CA LEU A 144 1.66 -4.28 -24.30
C LEU A 144 0.60 -5.14 -23.61
N SER A 145 -0.58 -5.33 -24.20
CA SER A 145 -1.51 -6.34 -23.69
C SER A 145 -2.24 -7.05 -24.83
N THR A 146 -2.47 -8.33 -24.62
CA THR A 146 -3.19 -9.16 -25.57
C THR A 146 -4.12 -10.12 -24.84
N ALA A 147 -5.25 -10.41 -25.45
CA ALA A 147 -6.15 -11.46 -25.00
C ALA A 147 -6.67 -12.16 -26.26
N GLN A 148 -6.40 -13.46 -26.37
CA GLN A 148 -6.64 -14.25 -27.56
C GLN A 148 -7.15 -15.65 -27.22
N LYS A 149 -8.01 -16.19 -28.07
CA LYS A 149 -8.34 -17.61 -28.09
C LYS A 149 -7.27 -18.35 -28.88
N LEU A 150 -6.69 -19.37 -28.29
CA LEU A 150 -5.64 -20.22 -28.88
C LEU A 150 -6.26 -21.60 -29.20
N GLY A 151 -6.74 -21.75 -30.42
CA GLY A 151 -7.48 -22.96 -30.80
C GLY A 151 -8.89 -23.04 -30.22
N LYS A 152 -9.38 -24.24 -29.96
CA LYS A 152 -10.76 -24.46 -29.48
C LYS A 152 -10.90 -24.32 -27.98
N ASP A 153 -9.90 -24.70 -27.21
CA ASP A 153 -10.03 -24.95 -25.77
C ASP A 153 -9.20 -24.00 -24.92
N TRP A 154 -8.19 -23.33 -25.50
CA TRP A 154 -7.31 -22.40 -24.79
C TRP A 154 -7.66 -20.95 -25.02
N SER A 155 -7.52 -20.16 -23.97
CA SER A 155 -7.42 -18.71 -24.07
C SER A 155 -6.19 -18.20 -23.30
N LEU A 156 -5.63 -17.10 -23.76
CA LEU A 156 -4.47 -16.44 -23.16
C LEU A 156 -4.73 -14.94 -23.07
N ALA A 157 -4.53 -14.40 -21.90
CA ALA A 157 -4.44 -12.95 -21.71
C ALA A 157 -3.11 -12.61 -21.06
N ALA A 158 -2.37 -11.67 -21.62
CA ALA A 158 -1.08 -11.25 -21.13
C ALA A 158 -0.93 -9.73 -21.21
N ASN A 159 -0.19 -9.19 -20.25
CA ASN A 159 0.17 -7.78 -20.17
C ASN A 159 1.64 -7.63 -19.83
N LEU A 160 2.32 -6.69 -20.51
CA LEU A 160 3.68 -6.28 -20.22
C LEU A 160 3.71 -4.76 -20.12
N THR A 161 4.22 -4.21 -19.02
CA THR A 161 4.34 -2.75 -18.84
C THR A 161 5.72 -2.41 -18.28
N ALA A 162 6.47 -1.62 -19.02
CA ALA A 162 7.75 -1.06 -18.57
C ALA A 162 7.59 0.40 -18.18
N ARG A 163 8.24 0.80 -17.08
CA ARG A 163 8.26 2.19 -16.61
C ARG A 163 9.67 2.59 -16.22
N THR A 164 10.04 3.87 -16.48
CA THR A 164 11.36 4.37 -16.13
C THR A 164 11.38 5.89 -16.03
N GLY A 165 12.38 6.40 -15.33
CA GLY A 165 12.78 7.80 -15.33
C GLY A 165 12.93 8.40 -13.94
N ARG A 166 13.19 9.71 -13.92
CA ARG A 166 13.31 10.53 -12.70
C ARG A 166 12.01 11.29 -12.46
N ASP A 167 11.68 11.50 -11.21
CA ASP A 167 10.55 12.38 -10.83
C ASP A 167 10.83 13.82 -11.29
N LEU A 168 9.78 14.53 -11.72
CA LEU A 168 9.92 15.91 -12.18
C LEU A 168 9.61 16.96 -11.11
N HIS A 169 9.22 16.54 -9.92
CA HIS A 169 8.86 17.42 -8.79
C HIS A 169 9.73 17.21 -7.56
N ILE A 170 10.19 15.98 -7.35
CA ILE A 170 10.93 15.61 -6.14
C ILE A 170 12.33 15.17 -6.52
N ASP A 171 13.31 15.93 -6.09
CA ASP A 171 14.71 15.64 -6.35
C ASP A 171 15.15 14.33 -5.69
N GLY A 172 16.10 13.65 -6.33
CA GLY A 172 16.63 12.37 -5.86
C GLY A 172 15.69 11.17 -6.07
N LEU A 173 14.48 11.37 -6.62
CA LEU A 173 13.60 10.27 -6.96
C LEU A 173 13.78 9.81 -8.40
N PHE A 174 13.98 8.50 -8.54
CA PHE A 174 14.11 7.81 -9.83
C PHE A 174 13.69 6.35 -9.69
N GLY A 175 13.42 5.70 -10.81
CA GLY A 175 13.13 4.27 -10.76
C GLY A 175 12.92 3.65 -12.11
N ASN A 176 12.79 2.33 -12.08
CA ASN A 176 12.37 1.51 -13.19
C ASN A 176 11.52 0.33 -12.69
N SER A 177 10.62 -0.14 -13.51
CA SER A 177 9.84 -1.35 -13.24
C SER A 177 9.43 -2.02 -14.54
N LEU A 178 9.37 -3.36 -14.51
CA LEU A 178 8.79 -4.17 -15.55
C LEU A 178 7.68 -4.99 -14.94
N GLU A 179 6.45 -4.82 -15.38
CA GLU A 179 5.31 -5.58 -14.91
C GLU A 179 4.89 -6.55 -15.99
N PHE A 180 4.80 -7.83 -15.64
CA PHE A 180 4.33 -8.91 -16.48
C PHE A 180 3.21 -9.67 -15.79
N ASN A 181 2.07 -9.80 -16.47
CA ASN A 181 0.94 -10.59 -15.99
C ASN A 181 0.45 -11.46 -17.14
N ALA A 182 0.22 -12.75 -16.89
CA ALA A 182 -0.32 -13.67 -17.87
C ALA A 182 -1.35 -14.58 -17.21
N ILE A 183 -2.45 -14.84 -17.90
CA ILE A 183 -3.49 -15.78 -17.49
C ILE A 183 -3.80 -16.66 -18.70
N ALA A 184 -3.66 -17.96 -18.53
CA ALA A 184 -4.07 -18.96 -19.51
C ALA A 184 -5.20 -19.79 -18.91
N THR A 185 -6.26 -20.02 -19.69
CA THR A 185 -7.34 -20.94 -19.31
C THR A 185 -7.51 -22.01 -20.36
N LYS A 186 -7.77 -23.23 -19.92
CA LYS A 186 -8.10 -24.36 -20.77
C LYS A 186 -9.42 -24.97 -20.34
N SER A 187 -10.35 -25.08 -21.25
CA SER A 187 -11.65 -25.74 -21.03
C SER A 187 -11.72 -26.98 -21.92
N TRP A 188 -11.60 -28.18 -21.33
CA TRP A 188 -11.73 -29.43 -22.07
C TRP A 188 -13.18 -29.75 -22.44
N SER A 189 -14.10 -29.25 -21.64
CA SER A 189 -15.54 -29.39 -21.80
C SER A 189 -16.23 -28.28 -21.01
N ASP A 190 -17.54 -28.18 -21.07
CA ASP A 190 -18.34 -27.28 -20.23
C ASP A 190 -18.27 -27.65 -18.73
N THR A 191 -17.62 -28.76 -18.39
CA THR A 191 -17.52 -29.28 -17.03
C THR A 191 -16.14 -29.10 -16.40
N GLN A 192 -15.07 -28.90 -17.17
CA GLN A 192 -13.70 -28.91 -16.67
C GLN A 192 -12.92 -27.70 -17.18
N THR A 193 -12.41 -26.90 -16.26
CA THR A 193 -11.60 -25.72 -16.58
C THR A 193 -10.33 -25.69 -15.72
N LEU A 194 -9.20 -25.49 -16.36
CA LEU A 194 -7.89 -25.23 -15.74
C LEU A 194 -7.54 -23.76 -15.99
N SER A 195 -7.13 -23.08 -14.94
CA SER A 195 -6.63 -21.70 -15.00
C SER A 195 -5.21 -21.65 -14.46
N ILE A 196 -4.30 -21.04 -15.19
CA ILE A 196 -2.92 -20.81 -14.79
C ILE A 196 -2.66 -19.31 -14.89
N ALA A 197 -2.12 -18.71 -13.84
CA ALA A 197 -1.76 -17.30 -13.89
C ALA A 197 -0.36 -17.06 -13.31
N LEU A 198 0.34 -16.07 -13.88
CA LEU A 198 1.64 -15.61 -13.43
C LEU A 198 1.62 -14.09 -13.31
N PHE A 199 2.04 -13.58 -12.18
CA PHE A 199 2.15 -12.15 -11.87
C PHE A 199 3.57 -11.87 -11.43
N ALA A 200 4.24 -10.92 -12.09
CA ALA A 200 5.61 -10.56 -11.76
C ALA A 200 5.84 -9.07 -12.01
N LYS A 201 6.49 -8.38 -11.05
CA LYS A 201 6.78 -6.95 -11.15
C LYS A 201 8.13 -6.63 -10.53
N PRO A 202 9.26 -7.00 -11.18
CA PRO A 202 10.54 -6.48 -10.76
C PRO A 202 10.52 -4.95 -10.79
N SER A 203 10.92 -4.34 -9.71
CA SER A 203 10.96 -2.89 -9.58
C SER A 203 12.16 -2.43 -8.74
N MET A 204 12.70 -1.28 -9.12
CA MET A 204 13.67 -0.52 -8.35
C MET A 204 13.23 0.93 -8.33
N ARG A 205 13.15 1.52 -7.14
CA ARG A 205 12.80 2.93 -6.99
C ARG A 205 13.48 3.54 -5.78
N SER A 206 13.91 4.77 -5.90
CA SER A 206 14.25 5.59 -4.74
C SER A 206 12.97 6.05 -4.02
N THR A 207 13.08 6.30 -2.72
CA THR A 207 11.98 6.77 -1.87
C THR A 207 12.42 8.03 -1.13
N ARG A 208 11.49 8.94 -0.89
CA ARG A 208 11.74 10.09 -0.03
C ARG A 208 11.49 9.74 1.43
N LEU A 209 12.06 10.52 2.32
CA LEU A 209 11.78 10.50 3.75
C LEU A 209 10.87 11.67 4.15
N ALA A 210 10.16 11.51 5.27
CA ALA A 210 9.49 12.62 5.94
C ALA A 210 10.54 13.52 6.59
N SER A 211 10.25 14.82 6.63
CA SER A 211 11.12 15.82 7.27
C SER A 211 10.33 16.72 8.21
N THR A 212 11.01 17.63 8.91
CA THR A 212 10.42 18.57 9.86
C THR A 212 9.86 19.80 9.16
N SER A 213 8.96 20.54 9.83
CA SER A 213 8.47 21.81 9.33
C SER A 213 9.59 22.84 9.15
N GLU A 214 10.60 22.82 10.01
CA GLU A 214 11.78 23.69 9.91
C GLU A 214 12.55 23.50 8.60
N ALA A 215 12.86 22.26 8.24
CA ALA A 215 13.55 21.93 6.98
C ALA A 215 12.76 22.39 5.74
N PHE A 216 11.41 22.26 5.75
CA PHE A 216 10.57 22.74 4.65
C PHE A 216 10.52 24.27 4.57
N GLN A 217 10.51 24.96 5.71
CA GLN A 217 10.51 26.43 5.77
C GLN A 217 11.84 26.99 5.29
N LEU A 218 12.96 26.45 5.77
CA LEU A 218 14.29 26.91 5.40
C LEU A 218 14.60 26.71 3.91
N THR A 219 14.22 25.56 3.37
CA THR A 219 14.40 25.29 1.93
C THR A 219 13.36 25.97 1.03
N GLY A 220 12.27 26.52 1.61
CA GLY A 220 11.13 27.02 0.85
C GLY A 220 10.45 25.96 -0.03
N ASN A 221 10.72 24.67 0.20
CA ASN A 221 10.31 23.55 -0.66
C ASN A 221 9.60 22.45 0.12
N ASN A 222 8.27 22.39 0.03
CA ASN A 222 7.46 21.33 0.65
C ASN A 222 7.72 19.93 0.08
N LEU A 223 8.49 19.81 -1.00
CA LEU A 223 8.89 18.52 -1.59
C LEU A 223 10.34 18.18 -1.27
N TYR A 224 10.98 18.90 -0.35
CA TYR A 224 12.33 18.59 0.12
C TYR A 224 12.46 17.10 0.50
N ASN A 225 13.59 16.51 0.14
CA ASN A 225 13.90 15.11 0.36
C ASN A 225 15.32 14.96 0.93
N PRO A 226 15.49 14.57 2.20
CA PRO A 226 16.82 14.43 2.82
C PRO A 226 17.53 13.12 2.44
N ALA A 227 16.95 12.26 1.60
CA ALA A 227 17.45 10.91 1.37
C ALA A 227 18.42 10.78 0.19
N TRP A 228 18.85 11.88 -0.41
CA TRP A 228 19.67 11.87 -1.62
C TRP A 228 20.77 12.94 -1.57
N GLY A 229 21.69 12.86 -2.51
CA GLY A 229 22.72 13.84 -2.72
C GLY A 229 23.50 13.56 -4.01
N TYR A 230 24.66 14.13 -4.15
CA TYR A 230 25.55 13.91 -5.27
C TYR A 230 26.75 13.04 -4.88
N GLN A 231 27.19 12.27 -5.85
CA GLN A 231 28.49 11.58 -5.85
C GLN A 231 29.12 11.79 -7.22
N ASP A 232 30.28 12.42 -7.30
CA ASP A 232 30.94 12.79 -8.56
C ASP A 232 29.96 13.49 -9.53
N GLY A 233 29.17 14.41 -9.03
CA GLY A 233 28.12 15.14 -9.78
C GLY A 233 26.93 14.31 -10.24
N LYS A 234 26.82 13.04 -9.86
CA LYS A 234 25.69 12.16 -10.18
C LYS A 234 24.73 12.04 -9.02
N VAL A 235 23.44 12.08 -9.31
CA VAL A 235 22.38 11.86 -8.31
C VAL A 235 22.47 10.46 -7.72
N ARG A 236 22.57 10.38 -6.40
CA ARG A 236 22.58 9.16 -5.61
C ARG A 236 21.53 9.24 -4.51
N SER A 237 20.83 8.15 -4.24
CA SER A 237 19.87 8.04 -3.15
C SER A 237 20.34 6.99 -2.13
N SER A 238 20.22 7.30 -0.85
CA SER A 238 20.45 6.34 0.24
C SER A 238 19.30 5.37 0.42
N ARG A 239 18.10 5.73 -0.09
CA ARG A 239 16.84 5.00 0.13
C ARG A 239 16.30 4.42 -1.18
N ILE A 240 16.74 3.22 -1.53
CA ILE A 240 16.31 2.51 -2.72
C ILE A 240 15.58 1.25 -2.31
N ARG A 241 14.34 1.10 -2.77
CA ARG A 241 13.57 -0.13 -2.68
C ARG A 241 13.70 -0.93 -3.96
N ARG A 242 14.10 -2.19 -3.83
CA ARG A 242 14.07 -3.19 -4.91
C ARG A 242 13.11 -4.29 -4.51
N GLU A 243 12.28 -4.71 -5.44
CA GLU A 243 11.23 -5.66 -5.17
C GLU A 243 11.04 -6.59 -6.36
N PHE A 244 10.99 -7.89 -6.10
CA PHE A 244 10.62 -8.91 -7.07
C PHE A 244 9.95 -10.07 -6.35
N LEU A 245 8.62 -10.10 -6.37
CA LEU A 245 7.77 -11.09 -5.73
C LEU A 245 6.86 -11.76 -6.78
N PRO A 246 7.41 -12.59 -7.68
CA PRO A 246 6.60 -13.34 -8.64
C PRO A 246 5.64 -14.27 -7.92
N THR A 247 4.39 -14.28 -8.39
CA THR A 247 3.31 -15.11 -7.87
C THR A 247 2.71 -15.94 -8.98
N ALA A 248 2.75 -17.25 -8.83
CA ALA A 248 2.07 -18.20 -9.68
C ALA A 248 0.75 -18.64 -9.03
N PHE A 249 -0.26 -18.88 -9.85
CA PHE A 249 -1.56 -19.40 -9.47
C PHE A 249 -1.95 -20.53 -10.39
N VAL A 250 -2.53 -21.59 -9.84
CA VAL A 250 -3.19 -22.67 -10.57
C VAL A 250 -4.56 -22.89 -9.97
N GLY A 251 -5.59 -22.90 -10.79
CA GLY A 251 -6.98 -23.19 -10.40
C GLY A 251 -7.57 -24.27 -11.28
N TYR A 252 -8.29 -25.23 -10.69
CA TYR A 252 -8.99 -26.27 -11.38
C TYR A 252 -10.43 -26.35 -10.91
N GLU A 253 -11.36 -26.31 -11.84
CA GLU A 253 -12.79 -26.46 -11.61
C GLU A 253 -13.31 -27.67 -12.36
N ASN A 254 -14.10 -28.52 -11.69
CA ASN A 254 -14.72 -29.68 -12.30
C ASN A 254 -16.15 -29.87 -11.79
N LYS A 255 -17.12 -29.83 -12.70
CA LYS A 255 -18.51 -30.16 -12.42
C LYS A 255 -18.65 -31.69 -12.35
N LEU A 256 -18.60 -32.20 -11.12
CA LEU A 256 -18.74 -33.65 -10.86
C LEU A 256 -20.16 -34.17 -11.16
N SER A 257 -21.16 -33.28 -11.02
CA SER A 257 -22.56 -33.54 -11.35
C SER A 257 -23.28 -32.20 -11.61
N ASP A 258 -24.54 -32.26 -12.01
CA ASP A 258 -25.39 -31.06 -12.16
C ASP A 258 -25.56 -30.26 -10.86
N ARG A 259 -25.22 -30.86 -9.73
CA ARG A 259 -25.38 -30.24 -8.40
C ARG A 259 -24.05 -29.88 -7.74
N THR A 260 -22.97 -30.55 -8.08
CA THR A 260 -21.69 -30.42 -7.33
C THR A 260 -20.54 -30.07 -8.25
N THR A 261 -19.84 -29.01 -7.92
CA THR A 261 -18.60 -28.56 -8.58
C THR A 261 -17.45 -28.64 -7.58
N LEU A 262 -16.37 -29.30 -7.97
CA LEU A 262 -15.11 -29.31 -7.25
C LEU A 262 -14.27 -28.09 -7.64
N ASN A 263 -13.68 -27.41 -6.67
CA ASN A 263 -12.80 -26.27 -6.86
C ASN A 263 -11.48 -26.50 -6.13
N LEU A 264 -10.38 -26.47 -6.86
CA LEU A 264 -9.03 -26.55 -6.32
C LEU A 264 -8.27 -25.29 -6.76
N ALA A 265 -7.52 -24.70 -5.87
CA ALA A 265 -6.65 -23.57 -6.17
C ALA A 265 -5.35 -23.67 -5.37
N ALA A 266 -4.26 -23.27 -6.00
CA ALA A 266 -2.96 -23.16 -5.34
C ALA A 266 -2.22 -21.90 -5.79
N THR A 267 -1.46 -21.31 -4.87
CA THR A 267 -0.57 -20.17 -5.14
C THR A 267 0.82 -20.44 -4.59
N LEU A 268 1.81 -19.88 -5.27
CA LEU A 268 3.18 -19.84 -4.82
C LEU A 268 3.76 -18.45 -5.13
N THR A 269 4.21 -17.76 -4.11
CA THR A 269 5.04 -16.55 -4.24
C THR A 269 6.43 -16.87 -3.70
N ALA A 270 7.46 -16.65 -4.49
CA ALA A 270 8.84 -16.82 -4.05
C ALA A 270 9.69 -15.66 -4.57
N GLY A 271 10.25 -14.83 -3.67
CA GLY A 271 10.94 -13.64 -4.14
C GLY A 271 11.70 -12.89 -3.06
N ILE A 272 12.05 -11.66 -3.38
CA ILE A 272 12.93 -10.83 -2.56
C ILE A 272 12.51 -9.36 -2.59
N GLU A 273 12.58 -8.74 -1.43
CA GLU A 273 12.48 -7.30 -1.22
C GLU A 273 13.76 -6.82 -0.57
N LYS A 274 14.26 -5.66 -1.02
CA LYS A 274 15.45 -5.02 -0.49
C LYS A 274 15.19 -3.54 -0.29
N TYR A 275 15.59 -3.02 0.85
CA TYR A 275 15.47 -1.62 1.17
C TYR A 275 16.78 -1.08 1.69
N SER A 276 17.43 -0.17 0.94
CA SER A 276 18.72 0.38 1.31
C SER A 276 18.60 1.49 2.37
N SER A 277 19.63 1.60 3.17
CA SER A 277 19.85 2.69 4.12
C SER A 277 21.33 3.00 4.24
N LEU A 278 21.61 4.24 4.60
CA LEU A 278 22.95 4.64 4.99
C LEU A 278 23.17 4.23 6.45
N ASP A 279 24.27 3.57 6.71
CA ASP A 279 24.76 3.21 8.04
C ASP A 279 26.01 4.01 8.37
N TRP A 280 26.24 4.21 9.65
CA TRP A 280 27.44 4.84 10.19
C TRP A 280 27.93 4.03 11.40
N PHE A 281 29.21 3.89 11.51
CA PHE A 281 29.90 3.05 12.49
C PHE A 281 30.79 3.93 13.35
N ASN A 282 30.43 4.08 14.62
CA ASN A 282 31.10 4.99 15.57
C ASN A 282 31.33 6.41 14.98
N ALA A 283 30.31 6.98 14.35
CA ALA A 283 30.35 8.26 13.70
C ALA A 283 29.01 8.98 13.80
N GLN A 284 28.98 10.26 13.45
CA GLN A 284 27.77 11.05 13.42
C GLN A 284 26.87 10.63 12.24
N THR A 285 25.55 10.73 12.45
CA THR A 285 24.59 10.45 11.39
C THR A 285 24.80 11.37 10.19
N PRO A 286 24.82 10.83 8.97
CA PRO A 286 24.95 11.65 7.76
C PRO A 286 23.64 12.20 7.23
N ALA A 287 22.54 12.10 8.01
CA ALA A 287 21.22 12.60 7.61
C ALA A 287 21.16 14.12 7.76
N PRO A 288 20.95 14.89 6.68
CA PRO A 288 21.04 16.35 6.72
C PRO A 288 19.99 17.00 7.62
N ASP A 289 18.79 16.42 7.72
CA ASP A 289 17.67 16.91 8.53
C ASP A 289 17.64 16.31 9.95
N ASN A 290 18.81 15.85 10.46
CA ASN A 290 18.93 15.51 11.87
C ASN A 290 18.85 16.79 12.71
N TYR A 291 18.11 16.72 13.83
CA TYR A 291 17.91 17.91 14.68
C TYR A 291 19.18 18.60 15.13
N ARG A 292 20.32 17.85 15.30
CA ARG A 292 21.62 18.38 15.69
C ARG A 292 22.30 19.24 14.61
N TYR A 293 21.79 19.23 13.37
CA TYR A 293 22.33 19.99 12.24
C TYR A 293 21.38 21.09 11.80
N MET A 294 20.26 21.24 12.49
CA MET A 294 19.28 22.27 12.20
C MET A 294 19.61 23.55 12.96
N PRO A 295 19.28 24.75 12.44
CA PRO A 295 19.51 26.02 13.13
C PRO A 295 18.93 26.04 14.55
N SER A 296 17.73 25.47 14.75
CA SER A 296 17.06 25.41 16.06
C SER A 296 17.82 24.64 17.14
N TYR A 297 18.85 23.91 16.79
CA TYR A 297 19.73 23.24 17.76
C TYR A 297 20.76 24.19 18.38
N PHE A 298 21.08 25.27 17.69
CA PHE A 298 22.11 26.25 18.06
C PHE A 298 21.49 27.56 18.55
N ASP A 299 20.27 27.52 19.10
CA ASP A 299 19.56 28.72 19.60
C ASP A 299 20.32 29.49 20.69
N ASP A 300 21.20 28.83 21.44
CA ASP A 300 22.10 29.47 22.43
C ASP A 300 23.42 29.98 21.79
N GLU A 301 23.68 29.77 20.51
CA GLU A 301 24.93 30.08 19.79
C GLU A 301 24.63 30.90 18.52
N GLU A 302 24.34 32.21 18.69
CA GLU A 302 23.80 33.10 17.65
C GLU A 302 24.60 33.11 16.34
N ASP A 303 25.94 33.11 16.40
CA ASP A 303 26.81 33.09 15.21
C ASP A 303 26.64 31.76 14.41
N ILE A 304 26.58 30.64 15.13
CA ILE A 304 26.41 29.32 14.50
C ILE A 304 24.99 29.18 13.95
N PHE A 305 23.98 29.60 14.72
CA PHE A 305 22.57 29.63 14.28
C PHE A 305 22.45 30.33 12.94
N HIS A 306 22.93 31.58 12.82
CA HIS A 306 22.82 32.34 11.57
C HIS A 306 23.64 31.78 10.42
N ALA A 307 24.79 31.19 10.70
CA ALA A 307 25.62 30.55 9.67
C ALA A 307 24.89 29.31 9.08
N VAL A 308 24.34 28.47 9.94
CA VAL A 308 23.60 27.27 9.53
C VAL A 308 22.29 27.67 8.84
N GLU A 309 21.53 28.62 9.39
CA GLU A 309 20.30 29.14 8.78
C GLU A 309 20.56 29.67 7.37
N SER A 310 21.58 30.49 7.22
CA SER A 310 21.97 31.05 5.91
C SER A 310 22.34 29.96 4.89
N ALA A 311 23.03 28.91 5.32
CA ALA A 311 23.40 27.79 4.48
C ALA A 311 22.15 27.02 4.01
N TRP A 312 21.17 26.78 4.91
CA TRP A 312 19.92 26.14 4.57
C TRP A 312 19.07 26.98 3.63
N ILE A 313 18.88 28.29 3.90
CA ILE A 313 18.14 29.23 3.04
C ILE A 313 18.81 29.36 1.68
N GLY A 314 20.15 29.37 1.65
CA GLY A 314 20.95 29.39 0.41
C GLY A 314 20.91 28.07 -0.35
N ASN A 315 20.27 27.04 0.18
CA ASN A 315 20.23 25.69 -0.38
C ASN A 315 21.62 25.12 -0.64
N ASP A 316 22.57 25.35 0.29
CA ASP A 316 23.91 24.77 0.23
C ASP A 316 23.78 23.24 0.34
N THR A 317 24.19 22.53 -0.68
CA THR A 317 24.05 21.07 -0.80
C THR A 317 24.80 20.29 0.26
N ARG A 318 25.81 20.87 0.88
CA ARG A 318 26.55 20.25 2.01
C ARG A 318 25.71 20.17 3.29
N TYR A 319 24.72 21.06 3.44
CA TYR A 319 23.80 21.09 4.59
C TYR A 319 22.46 20.48 4.28
N THR A 320 21.96 20.64 3.06
CA THR A 320 20.58 20.24 2.69
C THR A 320 20.49 18.86 2.07
N GLN A 321 21.63 18.22 1.75
CA GLN A 321 21.70 16.91 1.10
C GLN A 321 22.75 16.02 1.75
N ILE A 322 22.71 14.73 1.41
CA ILE A 322 23.77 13.80 1.82
C ILE A 322 25.02 14.09 0.96
N ASP A 323 26.11 14.49 1.61
CA ASP A 323 27.39 14.72 0.93
C ASP A 323 28.13 13.38 0.75
N PHE A 324 27.78 12.61 -0.27
CA PHE A 324 28.41 11.33 -0.58
C PHE A 324 29.90 11.44 -0.89
N ASP A 325 30.34 12.55 -1.46
CA ASP A 325 31.75 12.75 -1.79
C ASP A 325 32.57 12.90 -0.49
N ASN A 326 32.04 13.61 0.50
CA ASN A 326 32.65 13.70 1.83
C ASN A 326 32.65 12.37 2.58
N LEU A 327 31.55 11.57 2.49
CA LEU A 327 31.50 10.24 3.09
C LEU A 327 32.58 9.31 2.50
N LEU A 328 32.79 9.36 1.18
CA LEU A 328 33.85 8.62 0.50
C LEU A 328 35.23 9.10 0.94
N ALA A 329 35.43 10.41 1.03
CA ALA A 329 36.69 11.00 1.48
C ALA A 329 37.00 10.57 2.93
N THR A 330 36.06 10.64 3.83
CA THR A 330 36.17 10.18 5.21
C THR A 330 36.57 8.70 5.30
N ASN A 331 35.92 7.85 4.58
CA ASN A 331 36.23 6.43 4.52
C ASN A 331 37.67 6.17 4.03
N ARG A 332 38.10 6.89 2.99
CA ARG A 332 39.49 6.77 2.47
C ARG A 332 40.53 7.23 3.48
N LEU A 333 40.24 8.27 4.25
CA LEU A 333 41.13 8.77 5.31
C LEU A 333 41.23 7.80 6.48
N ASN A 334 40.13 7.11 6.83
CA ASN A 334 40.12 6.13 7.93
C ASN A 334 40.73 4.77 7.56
N GLY A 335 41.18 4.58 6.31
CA GLY A 335 41.91 3.41 5.85
C GLY A 335 41.04 2.33 5.26
N LYS A 336 41.13 1.08 5.73
CA LYS A 336 40.45 -0.06 5.13
C LYS A 336 39.03 -0.31 5.70
N GLU A 337 38.83 0.05 6.94
CA GLU A 337 37.58 -0.13 7.63
C GLU A 337 36.63 1.04 7.35
N ALA A 338 35.34 0.76 7.00
CA ALA A 338 34.41 1.78 6.65
C ALA A 338 33.80 2.44 7.89
N THR A 339 33.76 3.77 7.90
CA THR A 339 33.00 4.57 8.86
C THR A 339 31.56 4.75 8.37
N TYR A 340 31.36 4.87 7.07
CA TYR A 340 30.03 4.98 6.42
C TYR A 340 29.87 3.90 5.37
N ALA A 341 28.66 3.34 5.29
CA ALA A 341 28.34 2.35 4.26
C ALA A 341 26.85 2.39 3.90
N LEU A 342 26.53 1.88 2.74
CA LEU A 342 25.15 1.57 2.36
C LEU A 342 24.88 0.09 2.62
N SER A 343 23.88 -0.20 3.43
CA SER A 343 23.37 -1.56 3.61
C SER A 343 21.97 -1.73 3.01
N GLU A 344 21.52 -2.97 2.91
CA GLU A 344 20.18 -3.33 2.52
C GLU A 344 19.53 -4.21 3.59
N ARG A 345 18.35 -3.84 4.06
CA ARG A 345 17.46 -4.76 4.75
C ARG A 345 16.79 -5.63 3.70
N VAL A 346 16.98 -6.93 3.80
CA VAL A 346 16.52 -7.89 2.81
C VAL A 346 15.49 -8.80 3.43
N ARG A 347 14.36 -8.95 2.76
CA ARG A 347 13.32 -9.94 3.08
C ARG A 347 13.17 -10.91 1.92
N ARG A 348 13.48 -12.18 2.18
CA ARG A 348 13.17 -13.27 1.26
C ARG A 348 11.85 -13.90 1.66
N THR A 349 10.92 -13.94 0.73
CA THR A 349 9.57 -14.46 0.96
C THR A 349 9.38 -15.75 0.18
N VAL A 350 8.90 -16.80 0.86
CA VAL A 350 8.29 -17.97 0.26
C VAL A 350 6.92 -18.12 0.91
N HIS A 351 5.87 -17.94 0.12
CA HIS A 351 4.48 -18.06 0.56
C HIS A 351 3.74 -18.98 -0.36
N SER A 352 3.11 -20.00 0.18
CA SER A 352 2.27 -20.93 -0.57
C SER A 352 0.92 -21.07 0.10
N ALA A 353 -0.14 -21.15 -0.69
CA ALA A 353 -1.47 -21.41 -0.20
C ALA A 353 -2.17 -22.42 -1.13
N ILE A 354 -2.93 -23.32 -0.53
CA ILE A 354 -3.73 -24.33 -1.22
C ILE A 354 -5.14 -24.27 -0.66
N ARG A 355 -6.11 -24.24 -1.55
CA ARG A 355 -7.52 -24.26 -1.22
C ARG A 355 -8.19 -25.41 -1.97
N GLY A 356 -8.88 -26.27 -1.26
CA GLY A 356 -9.68 -27.33 -1.82
C GLY A 356 -11.10 -27.30 -1.28
N GLY A 357 -12.09 -27.45 -2.15
CA GLY A 357 -13.47 -27.45 -1.70
C GLY A 357 -14.45 -27.85 -2.79
N ALA A 358 -15.69 -28.02 -2.39
CA ALA A 358 -16.80 -28.29 -3.29
C ALA A 358 -17.92 -27.27 -3.10
N THR A 359 -18.61 -26.97 -4.19
CA THR A 359 -19.84 -26.16 -4.21
C THR A 359 -20.99 -27.05 -4.61
N THR A 360 -21.98 -27.21 -3.73
CA THR A 360 -23.13 -28.08 -3.95
C THR A 360 -24.43 -27.26 -3.94
N LYS A 361 -25.30 -27.47 -4.92
CA LYS A 361 -26.64 -26.86 -4.97
C LYS A 361 -27.50 -27.48 -3.86
N LEU A 362 -28.11 -26.63 -3.04
CA LEU A 362 -28.99 -27.02 -1.94
C LEU A 362 -30.31 -26.23 -2.04
N GLY A 363 -31.29 -26.78 -2.69
CA GLY A 363 -32.56 -26.09 -2.98
C GLY A 363 -32.33 -24.85 -3.88
N LYS A 364 -32.76 -23.68 -3.39
CA LYS A 364 -32.55 -22.38 -4.05
C LYS A 364 -31.18 -21.74 -3.72
N GLY A 365 -30.33 -22.43 -2.97
CA GLY A 365 -29.02 -21.92 -2.61
C GLY A 365 -27.89 -22.84 -3.04
N ASN A 366 -26.67 -22.39 -2.79
CA ASN A 366 -25.44 -23.13 -2.99
C ASN A 366 -24.64 -23.09 -1.69
N ILE A 367 -24.11 -24.24 -1.27
CA ILE A 367 -23.16 -24.35 -0.20
C ILE A 367 -21.77 -24.64 -0.77
N SER A 368 -20.79 -23.81 -0.46
CA SER A 368 -19.37 -24.05 -0.77
C SER A 368 -18.66 -24.35 0.55
N TYR A 369 -17.92 -25.44 0.60
CA TYR A 369 -17.21 -25.88 1.80
C TYR A 369 -15.88 -26.51 1.44
N GLY A 370 -14.93 -26.48 2.37
CA GLY A 370 -13.61 -27.03 2.12
C GLY A 370 -12.58 -26.61 3.16
N PHE A 371 -11.34 -26.68 2.76
CA PHE A 371 -10.18 -26.36 3.59
C PHE A 371 -9.21 -25.45 2.84
N GLU A 372 -8.37 -24.76 3.60
CA GLU A 372 -7.28 -23.92 3.11
C GLU A 372 -6.06 -24.13 4.01
N VAL A 373 -4.90 -24.30 3.38
CA VAL A 373 -3.62 -24.41 4.04
C VAL A 373 -2.69 -23.33 3.50
N THR A 374 -2.10 -22.54 4.38
CA THR A 374 -1.14 -21.51 4.02
C THR A 374 0.15 -21.71 4.78
N THR A 375 1.27 -21.59 4.09
CA THR A 375 2.61 -21.64 4.68
C THR A 375 3.39 -20.42 4.20
N ALA A 376 3.97 -19.70 5.15
CA ALA A 376 4.82 -18.54 4.87
C ALA A 376 6.17 -18.67 5.59
N ASN A 377 7.23 -18.30 4.90
CA ASN A 377 8.57 -18.19 5.43
C ASN A 377 9.18 -16.87 4.96
N TYR A 378 9.41 -15.97 5.90
CA TYR A 378 9.98 -14.65 5.67
C TYR A 378 11.38 -14.61 6.30
N ARG A 379 12.44 -14.79 5.50
CA ARG A 379 13.81 -14.66 5.98
C ARG A 379 14.26 -13.21 5.85
N ASN A 380 14.58 -12.60 6.98
CA ASN A 380 15.02 -11.22 7.12
C ASN A 380 16.49 -11.18 7.50
N TYR A 381 17.29 -10.40 6.78
CA TYR A 381 18.70 -10.20 7.08
C TYR A 381 19.19 -8.84 6.59
N LYS A 382 20.28 -8.37 7.17
CA LYS A 382 21.01 -7.18 6.71
C LYS A 382 22.12 -7.60 5.77
N GLN A 383 22.34 -6.88 4.68
CA GLN A 383 23.34 -7.17 3.65
C GLN A 383 24.15 -5.91 3.34
N MET A 384 25.45 -6.01 3.29
CA MET A 384 26.31 -4.92 2.84
C MET A 384 26.10 -4.69 1.35
N ARG A 385 25.88 -3.44 0.96
CA ARG A 385 25.65 -3.07 -0.43
C ARG A 385 26.82 -2.34 -1.06
N ASP A 386 27.41 -1.40 -0.31
CA ASP A 386 28.46 -0.50 -0.81
C ASP A 386 29.22 0.08 0.38
N LEU A 387 30.50 -0.14 0.42
CA LEU A 387 31.39 0.29 1.49
C LEU A 387 31.94 1.72 1.29
N LEU A 388 31.41 2.46 0.32
CA LEU A 388 31.77 3.84 0.02
C LEU A 388 33.29 4.06 -0.06
N GLY A 389 33.98 3.18 -0.79
CA GLY A 389 35.42 3.29 -1.05
C GLY A 389 36.32 2.64 -0.02
N SER A 390 35.81 2.08 1.07
CA SER A 390 36.52 1.22 2.01
C SER A 390 36.46 -0.26 1.60
N GLN A 391 37.13 -1.13 2.35
CA GLN A 391 37.26 -2.55 2.01
C GLN A 391 36.33 -3.44 2.84
N TYR A 392 36.11 -3.14 4.11
CA TYR A 392 35.28 -3.94 5.01
C TYR A 392 34.77 -3.13 6.21
N ILE A 393 33.83 -3.71 6.95
CA ILE A 393 33.55 -3.42 8.37
C ILE A 393 33.76 -4.70 9.19
N VAL A 394 33.91 -4.59 10.50
CA VAL A 394 33.86 -5.76 11.41
C VAL A 394 32.40 -5.96 11.84
N ASP A 395 31.90 -7.22 11.95
CA ASP A 395 30.52 -7.53 12.31
C ASP A 395 30.26 -7.40 13.82
N LEU A 396 30.33 -6.16 14.32
CA LEU A 396 30.13 -5.80 15.73
C LEU A 396 28.82 -5.03 15.92
N ASP A 397 28.39 -4.94 17.17
CA ASP A 397 27.29 -4.06 17.56
C ASP A 397 27.83 -2.64 17.83
N TYR A 398 27.90 -1.83 16.80
CA TYR A 398 28.47 -0.47 16.86
C TYR A 398 27.65 0.52 17.69
N PHE A 399 26.39 0.21 18.01
CA PHE A 399 25.55 1.08 18.85
C PHE A 399 25.88 0.96 20.34
N LEU A 400 26.57 -0.11 20.73
CA LEU A 400 27.00 -0.39 22.09
C LEU A 400 28.55 -0.29 22.28
N LEU A 401 29.24 0.27 21.29
CA LEU A 401 30.65 0.68 21.49
C LEU A 401 30.69 1.84 22.48
N ASP A 402 31.73 1.88 23.29
CA ASP A 402 31.96 2.86 24.36
C ASP A 402 30.96 2.77 25.54
N ASP A 403 30.15 1.68 25.61
CA ASP A 403 29.40 1.35 26.81
C ASP A 403 30.28 0.65 27.84
N ASP A 404 30.39 1.23 29.04
CA ASP A 404 31.24 0.71 30.11
C ASP A 404 30.88 -0.73 30.53
N THR A 405 29.66 -1.17 30.25
CA THR A 405 29.16 -2.50 30.63
C THR A 405 29.59 -3.58 29.66
N PHE A 406 29.65 -3.27 28.35
CA PHE A 406 29.78 -4.28 27.29
C PHE A 406 31.15 -4.26 26.60
N GLY A 407 31.96 -3.21 26.77
CA GLY A 407 33.20 -3.05 26.03
C GLY A 407 33.02 -2.86 24.53
N ASN A 408 34.11 -2.92 23.76
CA ASN A 408 34.08 -2.54 22.34
C ASN A 408 34.16 -3.74 21.37
N SER A 409 33.70 -4.92 21.76
CA SER A 409 33.85 -6.13 20.97
C SER A 409 32.62 -7.02 20.89
N LEU A 410 31.38 -6.48 21.17
CA LEU A 410 30.14 -7.22 21.10
C LEU A 410 29.88 -7.78 19.69
N GLN A 411 29.89 -9.12 19.61
CA GLN A 411 29.72 -9.83 18.34
C GLN A 411 28.26 -9.94 17.92
N ASN A 412 27.96 -9.66 16.66
CA ASN A 412 26.67 -9.97 16.09
C ASN A 412 26.48 -11.48 15.85
N ASN A 413 27.58 -12.22 15.67
CA ASN A 413 27.54 -13.67 15.53
C ASN A 413 28.76 -14.37 16.16
N LEU A 414 28.58 -14.99 17.30
CA LEU A 414 29.61 -15.76 18.01
C LEU A 414 30.16 -16.97 17.23
N ALA A 415 29.43 -17.45 16.21
CA ALA A 415 29.91 -18.53 15.36
C ALA A 415 31.08 -18.07 14.44
N THR A 416 31.17 -16.79 14.16
CA THR A 416 32.19 -16.16 13.32
C THR A 416 32.63 -14.83 13.92
N PRO A 417 33.34 -14.83 15.05
CA PRO A 417 33.73 -13.61 15.75
C PRO A 417 34.70 -12.77 14.90
N ASN A 418 34.58 -11.45 15.02
CA ASN A 418 35.39 -10.45 14.31
C ASN A 418 35.38 -10.63 12.78
N ARG A 419 34.29 -11.14 12.24
CA ARG A 419 34.15 -11.37 10.81
C ARG A 419 34.22 -10.03 10.05
N ARG A 420 35.08 -9.96 9.05
CA ARG A 420 35.12 -8.87 8.10
C ARG A 420 33.96 -9.02 7.11
N ILE A 421 33.24 -7.96 6.92
CA ILE A 421 32.06 -7.87 6.04
C ILE A 421 32.44 -7.07 4.80
N GLU A 422 32.40 -7.71 3.69
CA GLU A 422 32.63 -7.12 2.37
C GLU A 422 31.27 -6.86 1.65
N GLU A 423 31.31 -6.25 0.48
CA GLU A 423 30.09 -6.03 -0.32
C GLU A 423 29.42 -7.36 -0.69
N GLY A 424 28.12 -7.45 -0.43
CA GLY A 424 27.33 -8.66 -0.65
C GLY A 424 27.20 -9.56 0.57
N ASP A 425 27.99 -9.38 1.61
CA ASP A 425 27.92 -10.16 2.84
C ASP A 425 26.71 -9.79 3.70
N ARG A 426 26.23 -10.79 4.46
CA ARG A 426 25.21 -10.57 5.50
C ARG A 426 25.91 -10.22 6.81
N PHE A 427 25.29 -9.32 7.56
CA PHE A 427 25.82 -8.88 8.87
C PHE A 427 24.71 -8.39 9.78
N GLY A 428 25.02 -8.14 11.04
CA GLY A 428 24.11 -7.59 12.04
C GLY A 428 23.06 -8.58 12.51
N TYR A 429 22.22 -9.06 11.62
CA TYR A 429 21.19 -10.05 11.94
C TYR A 429 20.81 -10.93 10.73
N ASP A 430 20.38 -12.16 11.02
CA ASP A 430 19.76 -13.09 10.06
C ASP A 430 18.74 -13.97 10.81
N TYR A 431 17.46 -13.86 10.46
CA TYR A 431 16.38 -14.64 11.07
C TYR A 431 15.26 -14.93 10.07
N ALA A 432 14.40 -15.89 10.38
CA ALA A 432 13.20 -16.17 9.62
C ALA A 432 11.97 -16.20 10.52
N MET A 433 10.90 -15.58 10.06
CA MET A 433 9.55 -15.76 10.60
C MET A 433 8.85 -16.85 9.80
N ARG A 434 8.27 -17.82 10.49
CA ARG A 434 7.53 -18.94 9.91
C ARG A 434 6.11 -18.93 10.40
N ARG A 435 5.18 -19.12 9.48
CA ARG A 435 3.76 -19.18 9.77
C ARG A 435 3.12 -20.33 9.03
N HIS A 436 2.30 -21.08 9.71
CA HIS A 436 1.51 -22.18 9.17
C HIS A 436 0.05 -21.98 9.61
N ASP A 437 -0.85 -21.87 8.63
CA ASP A 437 -2.28 -21.74 8.87
C ASP A 437 -3.00 -22.94 8.24
N ILE A 438 -3.92 -23.52 8.98
CA ILE A 438 -4.86 -24.52 8.47
C ILE A 438 -6.25 -24.05 8.83
N SER A 439 -7.17 -24.06 7.90
CA SER A 439 -8.54 -23.62 8.17
C SER A 439 -9.58 -24.42 7.39
N ALA A 440 -10.75 -24.56 7.97
CA ALA A 440 -11.95 -25.04 7.30
C ALA A 440 -12.89 -23.86 7.06
N PHE A 441 -13.58 -23.87 5.94
CA PHE A 441 -14.56 -22.84 5.59
C PHE A 441 -15.86 -23.45 5.09
N ALA A 442 -16.94 -22.69 5.30
CA ALA A 442 -18.24 -22.95 4.68
C ALA A 442 -18.86 -21.62 4.27
N THR A 443 -19.46 -21.57 3.07
CA THR A 443 -20.18 -20.40 2.57
C THR A 443 -21.51 -20.86 2.00
N TYR A 444 -22.60 -20.33 2.50
CA TYR A 444 -23.94 -20.56 1.97
C TYR A 444 -24.40 -19.33 1.22
N ARG A 445 -24.76 -19.48 -0.05
CA ARG A 445 -25.35 -18.45 -0.88
C ARG A 445 -26.77 -18.85 -1.27
N TYR A 446 -27.70 -17.99 -0.94
CA TYR A 446 -29.11 -18.15 -1.28
C TYR A 446 -29.56 -16.96 -2.12
N SER A 447 -30.23 -17.20 -3.22
CA SER A 447 -30.66 -16.14 -4.12
C SER A 447 -32.08 -16.40 -4.63
N THR A 448 -32.90 -15.37 -4.54
CA THR A 448 -34.25 -15.30 -5.11
C THR A 448 -34.40 -13.99 -5.89
N GLU A 449 -35.53 -13.75 -6.48
CA GLU A 449 -35.83 -12.47 -7.18
C GLU A 449 -35.72 -11.25 -6.26
N LYS A 450 -35.99 -11.40 -4.96
CA LYS A 450 -36.00 -10.29 -3.98
C LYS A 450 -34.92 -10.35 -2.91
N LEU A 451 -34.36 -11.52 -2.64
CA LEU A 451 -33.42 -11.71 -1.55
C LEU A 451 -32.15 -12.44 -2.04
N GLU A 452 -31.02 -11.84 -1.77
CA GLU A 452 -29.70 -12.47 -1.86
C GLU A 452 -29.08 -12.53 -0.45
N LEU A 453 -28.68 -13.72 -0.01
CA LEU A 453 -28.05 -13.97 1.28
C LEU A 453 -26.74 -14.71 1.07
N ASP A 454 -25.64 -14.21 1.68
CA ASP A 454 -24.33 -14.83 1.68
C ASP A 454 -23.87 -14.94 3.13
N ILE A 455 -23.70 -16.16 3.63
CA ILE A 455 -23.20 -16.46 4.97
C ILE A 455 -21.90 -17.23 4.81
N ALA A 456 -20.80 -16.68 5.29
CA ALA A 456 -19.49 -17.31 5.23
C ALA A 456 -18.88 -17.45 6.61
N ALA A 457 -18.44 -18.63 6.95
CA ALA A 457 -17.73 -18.94 8.19
C ALA A 457 -16.38 -19.60 7.87
N LYS A 458 -15.36 -19.26 8.65
CA LYS A 458 -14.03 -19.87 8.58
C LYS A 458 -13.51 -20.03 10.00
N VAL A 459 -12.95 -21.19 10.31
CA VAL A 459 -12.27 -21.49 11.57
C VAL A 459 -10.90 -22.06 11.25
N GLY A 460 -9.91 -21.73 12.04
CA GLY A 460 -8.54 -22.11 11.71
C GLY A 460 -7.67 -22.35 12.92
N TYR A 461 -6.48 -22.79 12.62
CA TYR A 461 -5.35 -22.92 13.51
C TYR A 461 -4.15 -22.24 12.86
N CYS A 462 -3.44 -21.44 13.62
CA CYS A 462 -2.26 -20.70 13.17
C CYS A 462 -1.10 -20.97 14.13
N ASP A 463 0.04 -21.32 13.57
CA ASP A 463 1.29 -21.57 14.31
C ASP A 463 2.36 -20.62 13.78
N ILE A 464 2.96 -19.85 14.67
CA ILE A 464 3.99 -18.86 14.33
C ILE A 464 5.25 -19.14 15.15
N SER A 465 6.41 -19.12 14.50
CA SER A 465 7.70 -19.26 15.16
C SER A 465 8.78 -18.40 14.48
N ARG A 466 9.77 -18.02 15.27
CA ARG A 466 11.00 -17.37 14.77
C ARG A 466 12.13 -18.40 14.71
N ARG A 467 13.02 -18.28 13.72
CA ARG A 467 14.28 -19.01 13.67
C ARG A 467 15.43 -18.03 13.48
N GLY A 468 16.31 -17.89 14.49
CA GLY A 468 17.55 -17.15 14.40
C GLY A 468 18.66 -17.97 13.76
N PHE A 469 19.46 -17.34 12.88
CA PHE A 469 20.62 -17.95 12.23
C PHE A 469 21.94 -17.41 12.77
N TYR A 470 21.91 -16.30 13.52
CA TYR A 470 23.05 -15.72 14.21
C TYR A 470 22.93 -15.97 15.71
N ARG A 471 24.06 -16.26 16.35
CA ARG A 471 24.17 -16.28 17.79
C ARG A 471 24.77 -14.97 18.24
N LYS A 472 23.91 -14.01 18.55
CA LYS A 472 24.31 -12.66 18.98
C LYS A 472 24.90 -12.73 20.41
N GLU A 473 26.04 -12.12 20.65
CA GLU A 473 26.71 -12.16 21.96
C GLU A 473 25.81 -11.61 23.06
N LEU A 474 25.15 -10.48 22.80
CA LEU A 474 24.21 -9.85 23.73
C LEU A 474 23.05 -10.78 24.18
N PHE A 475 22.70 -11.75 23.35
CA PHE A 475 21.63 -12.73 23.57
C PHE A 475 22.07 -14.15 23.23
N ALA A 476 23.26 -14.55 23.73
CA ALA A 476 23.93 -15.79 23.32
C ALA A 476 23.07 -17.05 23.48
N ASP A 477 22.27 -17.09 24.54
CA ASP A 477 21.40 -18.25 24.88
C ASP A 477 20.03 -18.21 24.20
N ASN A 478 19.62 -17.06 23.62
CA ASN A 478 18.24 -16.85 23.14
C ASN A 478 18.15 -16.29 21.71
N SER A 479 19.24 -16.10 20.97
CA SER A 479 19.22 -15.52 19.62
C SER A 479 19.22 -16.55 18.51
N PHE A 480 19.88 -17.70 18.73
CA PHE A 480 20.05 -18.79 17.76
C PHE A 480 18.96 -19.86 17.87
N GLY A 481 18.63 -20.50 16.75
CA GLY A 481 17.68 -21.62 16.72
C GLY A 481 16.22 -21.19 16.63
N VAL A 482 15.32 -22.12 16.95
CA VAL A 482 13.86 -21.91 16.82
C VAL A 482 13.32 -21.43 18.16
N SER A 483 12.48 -20.40 18.11
CA SER A 483 11.74 -19.91 19.28
C SER A 483 10.66 -20.86 19.75
N GLN A 484 10.06 -20.55 20.87
CA GLN A 484 8.77 -21.12 21.25
C GLN A 484 7.74 -20.88 20.13
N HIS A 485 6.88 -21.89 19.87
CA HIS A 485 5.77 -21.78 18.94
C HIS A 485 4.60 -21.04 19.58
N ILE A 486 4.10 -20.01 18.90
CA ILE A 486 2.94 -19.24 19.31
C ILE A 486 1.74 -19.70 18.49
N LYS A 487 0.71 -20.17 19.18
CA LYS A 487 -0.43 -20.85 18.58
C LYS A 487 -1.70 -20.04 18.79
N PHE A 488 -2.51 -19.92 17.74
CA PHE A 488 -3.77 -19.20 17.75
C PHE A 488 -4.86 -20.02 17.07
N SER A 489 -6.12 -19.73 17.41
CA SER A 489 -7.30 -20.33 16.78
C SER A 489 -8.18 -19.21 16.18
N PRO A 490 -7.78 -18.64 15.02
CA PRO A 490 -8.54 -17.58 14.39
C PRO A 490 -9.86 -18.08 13.82
N TYR A 491 -10.88 -17.20 13.86
CA TYR A 491 -12.15 -17.43 13.20
C TYR A 491 -12.63 -16.21 12.43
N SER A 492 -13.52 -16.42 11.48
CA SER A 492 -14.27 -15.34 10.85
C SER A 492 -15.70 -15.77 10.52
N LEU A 493 -16.64 -14.83 10.68
CA LEU A 493 -18.03 -14.97 10.28
C LEU A 493 -18.42 -13.73 9.48
N ARG A 494 -19.04 -13.90 8.34
CA ARG A 494 -19.62 -12.83 7.55
C ARG A 494 -21.04 -13.19 7.14
N ILE A 495 -21.95 -12.26 7.35
CA ILE A 495 -23.34 -12.35 6.90
C ILE A 495 -23.62 -11.14 6.04
N LYS A 496 -24.07 -11.35 4.83
CA LYS A 496 -24.49 -10.31 3.90
C LYS A 496 -25.85 -10.63 3.37
N ALA A 497 -26.77 -9.67 3.47
CA ALA A 497 -28.11 -9.78 2.96
C ALA A 497 -28.40 -8.57 2.07
N SER A 498 -28.96 -8.81 0.89
CA SER A 498 -29.44 -7.78 -0.02
C SER A 498 -30.92 -8.05 -0.34
N TYR A 499 -31.76 -7.08 -0.10
CA TYR A 499 -33.21 -7.23 -0.25
C TYR A 499 -33.80 -6.13 -1.16
N LEU A 500 -34.57 -6.55 -2.14
CA LEU A 500 -35.38 -5.67 -2.99
C LEU A 500 -36.70 -5.33 -2.26
N VAL A 501 -36.72 -4.15 -1.63
CA VAL A 501 -37.89 -3.68 -0.82
C VAL A 501 -39.06 -3.31 -1.72
N ALA A 502 -38.78 -2.60 -2.78
CA ALA A 502 -39.73 -2.17 -3.80
C ALA A 502 -39.01 -2.01 -5.14
N GLU A 503 -39.72 -1.80 -6.23
CA GLU A 503 -39.10 -1.49 -7.51
C GLU A 503 -38.10 -0.32 -7.37
N ASN A 504 -36.86 -0.55 -7.79
CA ASN A 504 -35.76 0.39 -7.70
C ASN A 504 -35.23 0.70 -6.26
N HIS A 505 -35.72 0.02 -5.23
CA HIS A 505 -35.34 0.26 -3.83
C HIS A 505 -34.71 -0.99 -3.21
N PHE A 506 -33.46 -0.89 -2.82
CA PHE A 506 -32.68 -2.00 -2.26
C PHE A 506 -32.15 -1.64 -0.88
N VAL A 507 -32.14 -2.62 0.00
CA VAL A 507 -31.47 -2.54 1.30
C VAL A 507 -30.45 -3.67 1.39
N GLU A 508 -29.26 -3.33 1.83
CA GLU A 508 -28.18 -4.29 2.05
C GLU A 508 -27.65 -4.15 3.48
N GLY A 509 -27.56 -5.27 4.17
CA GLY A 509 -26.88 -5.37 5.46
C GLY A 509 -25.62 -6.23 5.33
N ASN A 510 -24.55 -5.84 5.97
CA ASN A 510 -23.32 -6.61 6.08
C ASN A 510 -22.84 -6.61 7.54
N LEU A 511 -22.62 -7.80 8.08
CA LEU A 511 -22.02 -8.04 9.38
C LEU A 511 -20.79 -8.93 9.16
N ALA A 512 -19.63 -8.51 9.66
CA ALA A 512 -18.44 -9.31 9.64
C ALA A 512 -17.72 -9.24 10.99
N THR A 513 -17.27 -10.38 11.48
CA THR A 513 -16.39 -10.50 12.63
C THR A 513 -15.25 -11.46 12.31
N GLU A 514 -14.04 -11.07 12.67
CA GLU A 514 -12.87 -11.93 12.50
C GLU A 514 -11.87 -11.71 13.63
N THR A 515 -11.14 -12.76 13.97
CA THR A 515 -9.96 -12.67 14.84
C THR A 515 -8.71 -12.95 14.02
N LYS A 516 -7.64 -12.22 14.30
CA LYS A 516 -6.33 -12.41 13.69
C LYS A 516 -5.23 -12.28 14.72
N PRO A 517 -4.11 -13.03 14.62
CA PRO A 517 -2.87 -12.66 15.30
C PRO A 517 -2.48 -11.22 14.93
N CYS A 518 -1.75 -10.54 15.79
CA CYS A 518 -1.00 -9.35 15.37
C CYS A 518 0.06 -9.72 14.33
N GLU A 519 0.79 -8.75 13.81
CA GLU A 519 1.88 -9.01 12.87
C GLU A 519 2.93 -9.92 13.51
N GLU A 520 3.51 -10.84 12.75
CA GLU A 520 4.42 -11.86 13.25
C GLU A 520 5.60 -11.25 14.01
N GLU A 521 6.12 -10.11 13.54
CA GLU A 521 7.25 -9.42 14.17
C GLU A 521 6.87 -8.77 15.49
N SER A 522 5.61 -8.32 15.64
CA SER A 522 5.08 -7.76 16.89
C SER A 522 4.76 -8.80 17.98
N LEU A 523 4.97 -10.07 17.69
CA LEU A 523 4.90 -11.14 18.71
C LEU A 523 6.20 -11.29 19.51
N TYR A 524 7.26 -10.61 19.12
CA TYR A 524 8.59 -10.64 19.71
C TYR A 524 9.01 -9.23 20.14
N LEU A 525 9.76 -9.14 21.24
CA LEU A 525 10.33 -7.85 21.67
C LEU A 525 11.30 -7.32 20.61
N GLN A 526 12.25 -8.16 20.21
CA GLN A 526 13.28 -7.84 19.22
C GLN A 526 13.43 -8.99 18.23
N SER A 527 12.50 -9.14 17.31
CA SER A 527 12.53 -10.22 16.33
C SER A 527 13.83 -10.31 15.52
N GLN A 528 14.56 -9.20 15.38
CA GLN A 528 15.86 -9.16 14.70
C GLN A 528 16.95 -9.90 15.50
N TYR A 529 16.95 -9.82 16.82
CA TYR A 529 18.06 -10.21 17.66
C TYR A 529 17.82 -11.42 18.56
N ASN A 530 16.60 -11.66 19.03
CA ASN A 530 16.34 -12.75 19.96
C ASN A 530 14.96 -13.40 19.82
N ASN A 531 14.76 -14.52 20.53
CA ASN A 531 13.56 -15.34 20.49
C ASN A 531 12.53 -14.96 21.57
N ARG A 532 12.76 -13.89 22.35
CA ARG A 532 11.86 -13.49 23.42
C ARG A 532 10.56 -12.95 22.88
N THR A 533 9.47 -13.63 23.21
CA THR A 533 8.11 -13.20 22.85
C THR A 533 7.63 -12.11 23.80
N ILE A 534 6.70 -11.30 23.32
CA ILE A 534 5.94 -10.43 24.22
C ILE A 534 5.16 -11.27 25.21
N GLU A 535 4.84 -10.70 26.37
CA GLU A 535 4.01 -11.39 27.37
C GLU A 535 2.59 -11.58 26.82
N SER A 536 1.99 -12.77 27.01
CA SER A 536 0.59 -13.08 26.66
C SER A 536 0.18 -12.55 25.25
N PRO A 537 0.78 -13.03 24.16
CA PRO A 537 0.38 -12.64 22.82
C PRO A 537 -1.11 -12.89 22.60
N ALA A 538 -1.83 -11.89 22.12
CA ALA A 538 -3.26 -11.95 21.94
C ALA A 538 -3.66 -11.76 20.47
N MET A 539 -4.88 -12.19 20.13
CA MET A 539 -5.46 -11.90 18.83
C MET A 539 -6.18 -10.55 18.86
N ARG A 540 -6.09 -9.80 17.77
CA ARG A 540 -6.95 -8.64 17.53
C ARG A 540 -8.32 -9.10 17.03
N HIS A 541 -9.35 -8.34 17.36
CA HIS A 541 -10.73 -8.56 16.95
C HIS A 541 -11.18 -7.46 16.01
N ASN A 542 -11.65 -7.81 14.82
CA ASN A 542 -12.17 -6.89 13.85
C ASN A 542 -13.67 -7.13 13.67
N HIS A 543 -14.48 -6.11 13.96
CA HIS A 543 -15.92 -6.16 13.79
C HIS A 543 -16.35 -5.10 12.80
N ARG A 544 -17.23 -5.45 11.88
CA ARG A 544 -17.75 -4.54 10.87
C ARG A 544 -19.24 -4.73 10.71
N VAL A 545 -19.95 -3.63 10.73
CA VAL A 545 -21.39 -3.59 10.47
C VAL A 545 -21.64 -2.46 9.50
N ASP A 546 -22.37 -2.72 8.43
CA ASP A 546 -22.88 -1.66 7.59
C ASP A 546 -24.29 -1.99 7.07
N VAL A 547 -25.09 -0.94 6.94
CA VAL A 547 -26.43 -0.98 6.36
C VAL A 547 -26.48 0.05 5.25
N ARG A 548 -26.81 -0.39 4.06
CA ARG A 548 -26.89 0.41 2.84
C ARG A 548 -28.30 0.42 2.30
N TYR A 549 -28.79 1.60 2.02
CA TYR A 549 -29.95 1.80 1.17
C TYR A 549 -29.50 2.26 -0.21
N LEU A 550 -30.07 1.70 -1.28
CA LEU A 550 -29.82 2.08 -2.65
C LEU A 550 -31.16 2.33 -3.36
N PHE A 551 -31.27 3.51 -3.95
CA PHE A 551 -32.30 3.86 -4.92
C PHE A 551 -31.67 3.92 -6.32
N GLN A 552 -32.24 3.19 -7.28
CA GLN A 552 -31.66 3.08 -8.61
C GLN A 552 -32.70 3.11 -9.71
N LYS A 553 -32.59 4.09 -10.60
CA LYS A 553 -33.27 4.18 -11.88
C LYS A 553 -32.26 4.30 -13.01
N PRO A 554 -32.66 4.16 -14.28
CA PRO A 554 -31.72 4.22 -15.42
C PRO A 554 -30.85 5.47 -15.47
N ASN A 555 -31.36 6.62 -15.03
CA ASN A 555 -30.68 7.91 -15.08
C ASN A 555 -30.20 8.43 -13.71
N ILE A 556 -30.58 7.79 -12.61
CA ILE A 556 -30.21 8.23 -11.26
C ILE A 556 -29.93 7.04 -10.35
N SER A 557 -28.83 7.11 -9.61
CA SER A 557 -28.49 6.16 -8.55
C SER A 557 -28.09 6.94 -7.30
N ILE A 558 -28.72 6.65 -6.18
CA ILE A 558 -28.40 7.26 -4.88
C ILE A 558 -28.22 6.13 -3.87
N SER A 559 -27.12 6.14 -3.16
CA SER A 559 -26.90 5.19 -2.08
C SER A 559 -26.47 5.90 -0.80
N THR A 560 -26.98 5.41 0.32
CA THR A 560 -26.63 5.88 1.66
C THR A 560 -26.23 4.68 2.50
N THR A 561 -25.07 4.75 3.14
CA THR A 561 -24.53 3.66 3.97
C THR A 561 -24.19 4.17 5.36
N LEU A 562 -24.77 3.58 6.38
CA LEU A 562 -24.29 3.69 7.75
C LEU A 562 -23.27 2.60 8.00
N PHE A 563 -22.13 2.92 8.60
CA PHE A 563 -21.09 1.95 8.86
C PHE A 563 -20.50 2.09 10.26
N LEU A 564 -20.03 0.96 10.79
CA LEU A 564 -19.24 0.86 12.01
C LEU A 564 -18.15 -0.18 11.80
N VAL A 565 -16.89 0.19 12.12
CA VAL A 565 -15.73 -0.68 12.11
C VAL A 565 -15.04 -0.56 13.46
N ALA A 566 -14.87 -1.66 14.17
CA ALA A 566 -14.15 -1.73 15.42
C ALA A 566 -12.96 -2.68 15.28
N ASN A 567 -11.76 -2.17 15.56
CA ASN A 567 -10.53 -2.94 15.67
C ASN A 567 -10.09 -2.90 17.13
N LEU A 568 -10.20 -4.05 17.79
CA LEU A 568 -10.05 -4.16 19.24
C LEU A 568 -8.90 -5.10 19.59
N ASN A 569 -8.26 -4.80 20.73
CA ASN A 569 -7.20 -5.59 21.32
C ASN A 569 -5.97 -5.77 20.41
N ASP A 570 -5.63 -4.71 19.67
CA ASP A 570 -4.42 -4.73 18.85
C ASP A 570 -3.19 -4.46 19.70
N THR A 571 -2.04 -4.96 19.23
CA THR A 571 -0.74 -4.84 19.89
C THR A 571 0.28 -4.34 18.86
N ASP A 572 1.08 -3.37 19.26
CA ASP A 572 2.18 -2.81 18.46
C ASP A 572 3.49 -2.88 19.24
N VAL A 573 4.57 -3.21 18.57
CA VAL A 573 5.93 -3.24 19.14
C VAL A 573 6.81 -2.32 18.32
N ARG A 574 7.43 -1.35 18.99
CA ARG A 574 8.33 -0.37 18.36
C ARG A 574 9.65 -0.33 19.09
N HIS A 575 10.70 -0.19 18.31
CA HIS A 575 12.02 0.08 18.82
C HIS A 575 12.27 1.59 18.72
N ILE A 576 12.53 2.24 19.85
CA ILE A 576 12.74 3.69 19.96
C ILE A 576 13.91 3.98 20.91
N TYR A 577 14.44 5.19 20.83
CA TYR A 577 15.28 5.70 21.89
C TYR A 577 14.40 6.34 22.96
N ASP A 578 14.47 5.84 24.19
CA ASP A 578 13.74 6.37 25.33
C ASP A 578 14.54 7.48 26.01
N ASP A 579 14.16 8.73 25.79
CA ASP A 579 14.91 9.90 26.28
C ASP A 579 14.94 10.00 27.82
N LEU A 580 14.06 9.29 28.54
CA LEU A 580 14.06 9.30 30.01
C LEU A 580 15.02 8.28 30.61
N SER A 581 15.20 7.13 29.98
CA SER A 581 16.22 6.16 30.39
C SER A 581 17.58 6.42 29.76
N GLY A 582 17.60 7.16 28.64
CA GLY A 582 18.83 7.42 27.87
C GLY A 582 19.28 6.25 27.00
N GLU A 583 18.40 5.26 26.76
CA GLU A 583 18.72 4.01 26.09
C GLU A 583 17.75 3.70 24.94
N TYR A 584 18.20 2.88 23.99
CA TYR A 584 17.27 2.26 23.05
C TYR A 584 16.39 1.24 23.80
N SER A 585 15.12 1.21 23.42
CA SER A 585 14.12 0.43 24.14
C SER A 585 13.08 -0.15 23.18
N ASP A 586 12.57 -1.33 23.55
CA ASP A 586 11.43 -1.96 22.91
C ASP A 586 10.17 -1.61 23.65
N VAL A 587 9.28 -0.95 22.95
CA VAL A 587 8.02 -0.45 23.48
C VAL A 587 6.87 -1.31 22.98
N VAL A 588 6.23 -2.03 23.89
CA VAL A 588 5.06 -2.85 23.63
C VAL A 588 3.83 -2.08 24.05
N THR A 589 3.01 -1.68 23.08
CA THR A 589 1.72 -1.03 23.30
C THR A 589 0.61 -2.04 23.13
N ARG A 590 -0.25 -2.21 24.13
CA ARG A 590 -1.35 -3.17 24.18
C ARG A 590 -2.70 -2.50 24.40
N GLY A 591 -3.77 -3.25 24.12
CA GLY A 591 -5.12 -2.73 24.31
C GLY A 591 -5.45 -1.60 23.36
N ILE A 592 -4.86 -1.59 22.17
CA ILE A 592 -5.15 -0.59 21.14
C ILE A 592 -6.54 -0.87 20.58
N ASN A 593 -7.52 -0.04 20.95
CA ASN A 593 -8.90 -0.16 20.55
C ASN A 593 -9.33 1.04 19.72
N LYS A 594 -9.73 0.78 18.47
CA LYS A 594 -10.10 1.78 17.48
C LYS A 594 -11.55 1.58 17.05
N LEU A 595 -12.31 2.68 16.95
CA LEU A 595 -13.69 2.69 16.48
C LEU A 595 -13.84 3.73 15.37
N CYS A 596 -14.35 3.28 14.23
CA CYS A 596 -14.66 4.08 13.07
C CYS A 596 -16.13 3.92 12.72
N TYR A 597 -16.90 5.01 12.72
CA TYR A 597 -18.32 4.98 12.35
C TYR A 597 -18.70 6.24 11.59
N GLY A 598 -19.75 6.13 10.80
CA GLY A 598 -20.20 7.28 10.03
C GLY A 598 -21.23 6.95 8.97
N LEU A 599 -21.45 7.95 8.13
CA LEU A 599 -22.38 7.96 7.02
C LEU A 599 -21.61 8.15 5.72
N GLU A 600 -21.87 7.30 4.73
CA GLU A 600 -21.41 7.49 3.35
C GLU A 600 -22.65 7.75 2.47
N VAL A 601 -22.60 8.76 1.63
CA VAL A 601 -23.64 9.08 0.65
C VAL A 601 -23.01 9.17 -0.72
N GLU A 602 -23.64 8.58 -1.71
CA GLU A 602 -23.22 8.61 -3.10
C GLU A 602 -24.41 8.93 -3.98
N ALA A 603 -24.20 9.71 -5.02
CA ALA A 603 -25.20 10.02 -6.02
C ALA A 603 -24.56 10.05 -7.41
N GLU A 604 -25.26 9.48 -8.37
CA GLU A 604 -25.00 9.61 -9.80
C GLU A 604 -26.26 10.05 -10.51
N TYR A 605 -26.15 11.04 -11.36
CA TYR A 605 -27.26 11.52 -12.18
C TYR A 605 -26.80 11.74 -13.62
N ARG A 606 -27.49 11.09 -14.58
CA ARG A 606 -27.28 11.23 -16.03
C ARG A 606 -28.35 12.13 -16.60
N PHE A 607 -27.93 13.18 -17.23
CA PHE A 607 -28.84 14.18 -17.80
C PHE A 607 -28.38 14.63 -19.19
N ALA A 608 -29.33 15.14 -19.99
CA ALA A 608 -29.07 15.68 -21.34
C ALA A 608 -28.23 14.74 -22.22
N ASP A 609 -28.49 13.43 -22.20
CA ASP A 609 -27.93 12.33 -23.00
C ASP A 609 -26.39 12.18 -22.97
N HIS A 610 -25.66 13.24 -22.62
CA HIS A 610 -24.20 13.30 -22.69
C HIS A 610 -23.52 13.68 -21.39
N PHE A 611 -24.28 14.10 -20.39
CA PHE A 611 -23.72 14.57 -19.13
C PHE A 611 -24.02 13.64 -17.97
N ARG A 612 -23.05 13.55 -17.09
CA ARG A 612 -23.17 12.80 -15.87
C ARG A 612 -22.58 13.58 -14.70
N ALA A 613 -23.38 13.85 -13.70
CA ALA A 613 -22.93 14.37 -12.42
C ALA A 613 -22.75 13.23 -11.43
N THR A 614 -21.71 13.31 -10.61
CA THR A 614 -21.40 12.36 -9.54
C THR A 614 -21.09 13.11 -8.27
N ALA A 615 -21.51 12.60 -7.13
CA ALA A 615 -21.13 13.12 -5.82
C ALA A 615 -20.96 11.95 -4.85
N ALA A 616 -19.96 12.04 -3.99
CA ALA A 616 -19.81 11.14 -2.86
C ALA A 616 -19.31 11.90 -1.64
N ALA A 617 -19.82 11.56 -0.47
CA ALA A 617 -19.42 12.14 0.79
C ALA A 617 -19.30 11.07 1.88
N THR A 618 -18.29 11.18 2.73
CA THR A 618 -18.19 10.47 4.00
C THR A 618 -18.13 11.48 5.13
N LEU A 619 -19.01 11.29 6.10
CA LEU A 619 -19.01 11.99 7.39
C LEU A 619 -18.76 10.94 8.46
N GLY A 620 -17.60 10.94 9.06
CA GLY A 620 -17.20 9.89 10.00
C GLY A 620 -16.57 10.42 11.28
N ARG A 621 -16.39 9.51 12.22
CA ARG A 621 -15.59 9.67 13.42
C ARG A 621 -14.68 8.44 13.54
N TYR A 622 -13.38 8.67 13.52
CA TYR A 622 -12.34 7.65 13.58
C TYR A 622 -11.45 7.95 14.76
N LYS A 623 -11.53 7.14 15.82
CA LYS A 623 -10.87 7.45 17.09
C LYS A 623 -10.43 6.23 17.89
N TYR A 624 -9.51 6.45 18.80
CA TYR A 624 -9.21 5.54 19.90
C TYR A 624 -10.34 5.61 20.93
N VAL A 625 -10.83 4.45 21.40
CA VAL A 625 -12.00 4.40 22.31
C VAL A 625 -11.65 4.05 23.74
N THR A 626 -10.44 3.55 23.97
CA THR A 626 -9.88 3.31 25.32
C THR A 626 -8.47 3.85 25.36
N ASP A 627 -7.97 4.04 26.54
CA ASP A 627 -6.55 4.19 26.79
C ASP A 627 -5.83 2.87 26.51
N SER A 628 -4.54 2.94 26.20
CA SER A 628 -3.67 1.82 25.92
C SER A 628 -2.68 1.62 27.05
N TYR A 629 -2.03 0.46 27.10
CA TYR A 629 -1.00 0.16 28.09
C TYR A 629 0.35 -0.03 27.42
N VAL A 630 1.37 0.63 27.94
CA VAL A 630 2.72 0.64 27.39
C VAL A 630 3.66 -0.05 28.37
N SER A 631 4.39 -1.06 27.89
CA SER A 631 5.52 -1.67 28.61
C SER A 631 6.80 -1.36 27.83
N ILE A 632 7.84 -0.97 28.55
CA ILE A 632 9.14 -0.56 27.99
C ILE A 632 10.21 -1.51 28.51
N TYR A 633 10.99 -2.05 27.60
CA TYR A 633 12.10 -2.96 27.87
C TYR A 633 13.39 -2.39 27.31
N THR A 634 14.51 -2.52 28.01
CA THR A 634 15.83 -2.20 27.46
C THR A 634 16.13 -3.08 26.26
N ASP A 635 16.77 -2.56 25.22
CA ASP A 635 17.17 -3.36 24.05
C ASP A 635 18.40 -4.24 24.34
N THR A 636 19.21 -3.88 25.35
CA THR A 636 20.44 -4.56 25.73
C THR A 636 20.20 -5.87 26.50
N ALA A 637 19.21 -5.90 27.36
CA ALA A 637 18.95 -7.06 28.24
C ALA A 637 17.49 -7.52 28.26
N ASN A 638 16.61 -6.86 27.51
CA ASN A 638 15.16 -6.99 27.63
C ASN A 638 14.66 -6.82 29.07
N THR A 639 15.32 -5.96 29.86
CA THR A 639 14.90 -5.66 31.22
C THR A 639 13.72 -4.72 31.19
N LEU A 640 12.71 -5.01 31.99
CA LEU A 640 11.49 -4.22 32.08
C LEU A 640 11.79 -2.90 32.81
N ILE A 641 11.72 -1.77 32.10
CA ILE A 641 11.88 -0.41 32.66
C ILE A 641 10.54 0.11 33.18
N ALA A 642 9.48 -0.10 32.41
CA ALA A 642 8.13 0.33 32.77
C ALA A 642 7.12 -0.76 32.41
N ASN A 643 6.20 -1.07 33.31
CA ASN A 643 5.24 -2.15 33.15
C ASN A 643 3.82 -1.62 33.06
N GLN A 644 3.18 -1.83 31.90
CA GLN A 644 1.76 -1.51 31.66
C GLN A 644 1.37 -0.10 32.14
N VAL A 645 2.23 0.88 31.85
CA VAL A 645 1.95 2.30 32.12
C VAL A 645 0.81 2.73 31.22
N GLU A 646 -0.21 3.38 31.82
CA GLU A 646 -1.35 3.89 31.06
C GLU A 646 -0.93 4.99 30.09
N SER A 647 -1.45 4.92 28.87
CA SER A 647 -1.24 5.89 27.81
C SER A 647 -2.57 6.51 27.41
N HIS A 648 -2.73 7.80 27.64
CA HIS A 648 -3.95 8.58 27.48
C HIS A 648 -4.23 8.92 26.01
N VAL A 649 -4.59 7.92 25.23
CA VAL A 649 -4.95 8.04 23.80
C VAL A 649 -6.46 8.05 23.56
N LYS A 650 -7.27 7.73 24.54
CA LYS A 650 -8.73 7.71 24.43
C LYS A 650 -9.28 9.03 23.92
N GLY A 651 -10.15 8.94 22.91
CA GLY A 651 -10.78 10.12 22.28
C GLY A 651 -9.96 10.77 21.17
N LEU A 652 -8.65 10.50 21.05
CA LEU A 652 -7.83 10.99 19.96
C LEU A 652 -8.27 10.40 18.61
N SER A 653 -8.09 11.20 17.57
CA SER A 653 -8.44 10.81 16.21
C SER A 653 -7.36 9.91 15.58
N LEU A 654 -7.76 8.95 14.74
CA LEU A 654 -6.82 8.19 13.94
C LEU A 654 -6.15 9.12 12.91
N GLY A 655 -4.84 8.98 12.76
CA GLY A 655 -4.08 9.68 11.74
C GLY A 655 -4.42 9.19 10.33
N ASN A 656 -4.13 10.03 9.34
CA ASN A 656 -4.24 9.69 7.92
C ASN A 656 -5.65 9.29 7.42
N ALA A 657 -6.69 9.55 8.20
CA ALA A 657 -8.09 9.35 7.84
C ALA A 657 -8.88 10.65 8.04
N PRO A 658 -9.36 11.31 6.98
CA PRO A 658 -10.20 12.50 7.12
C PRO A 658 -11.54 12.11 7.72
N GLN A 659 -12.01 12.90 8.69
CA GLN A 659 -13.34 12.70 9.29
C GLN A 659 -14.44 13.14 8.32
N VAL A 660 -14.11 14.04 7.38
CA VAL A 660 -14.98 14.52 6.31
C VAL A 660 -14.23 14.39 4.99
N ALA A 661 -14.81 13.66 4.04
CA ALA A 661 -14.30 13.56 2.69
C ALA A 661 -15.45 13.72 1.69
N ILE A 662 -15.29 14.62 0.72
CA ILE A 662 -16.31 14.92 -0.28
C ILE A 662 -15.65 14.96 -1.65
N THR A 663 -16.31 14.35 -2.64
CA THR A 663 -15.96 14.50 -4.06
C THR A 663 -17.20 14.83 -4.87
N ALA A 664 -17.09 15.73 -5.82
CA ALA A 664 -18.12 16.06 -6.79
C ALA A 664 -17.51 16.13 -8.17
N GLY A 665 -18.16 15.51 -9.14
CA GLY A 665 -17.66 15.43 -10.52
C GLY A 665 -18.74 15.71 -11.54
N LEU A 666 -18.33 16.30 -12.65
CA LEU A 666 -19.13 16.46 -13.86
C LEU A 666 -18.36 15.87 -15.02
N SER A 667 -18.99 14.99 -15.77
CA SER A 667 -18.40 14.40 -16.96
C SER A 667 -19.32 14.57 -18.18
N TYR A 668 -18.68 14.74 -19.32
CA TYR A 668 -19.30 14.84 -20.63
C TYR A 668 -18.76 13.77 -21.56
N TYR A 669 -19.65 13.13 -22.29
CA TYR A 669 -19.26 12.15 -23.29
C TYR A 669 -20.06 12.33 -24.58
N ASN A 670 -19.39 12.45 -25.73
CA ASN A 670 -20.03 12.47 -27.04
C ASN A 670 -19.03 12.11 -28.15
N LYS A 671 -19.42 11.23 -29.07
CA LYS A 671 -18.68 10.86 -30.29
C LYS A 671 -17.19 10.58 -30.04
N GLY A 672 -16.88 9.81 -29.00
CA GLY A 672 -15.52 9.44 -28.60
C GLY A 672 -14.73 10.55 -27.88
N TRP A 673 -15.32 11.69 -27.60
CA TRP A 673 -14.82 12.67 -26.64
C TRP A 673 -15.31 12.32 -25.24
N TYR A 674 -14.40 12.42 -24.29
CA TYR A 674 -14.71 12.37 -22.86
C TYR A 674 -14.01 13.53 -22.19
N ALA A 675 -14.71 14.26 -21.36
CA ALA A 675 -14.16 15.29 -20.49
C ALA A 675 -14.74 15.15 -19.08
N ALA A 676 -13.94 15.32 -18.06
CA ALA A 676 -14.41 15.30 -16.69
C ALA A 676 -13.63 16.28 -15.81
N ILE A 677 -14.34 16.92 -14.92
CA ILE A 677 -13.80 17.73 -13.83
C ILE A 677 -14.29 17.17 -12.50
N ASN A 678 -13.40 17.03 -11.52
CA ASN A 678 -13.72 16.55 -10.18
C ASN A 678 -13.16 17.52 -9.15
N ALA A 679 -13.99 17.93 -8.20
CA ALA A 679 -13.58 18.70 -7.03
C ALA A 679 -13.56 17.77 -5.82
N ASN A 680 -12.51 17.85 -5.00
CA ASN A 680 -12.27 16.95 -3.88
C ASN A 680 -11.92 17.75 -2.64
N TYR A 681 -12.57 17.44 -1.52
CA TYR A 681 -12.33 18.04 -0.21
C TYR A 681 -12.07 16.97 0.84
N ALA A 682 -11.12 17.23 1.73
CA ALA A 682 -10.80 16.38 2.86
C ALA A 682 -10.52 17.25 4.09
N GLY A 683 -11.36 17.14 5.09
CA GLY A 683 -11.32 17.94 6.31
C GLY A 683 -11.26 17.13 7.59
N LEU A 684 -10.99 17.83 8.70
CA LEU A 684 -10.83 17.25 10.03
C LEU A 684 -9.80 16.11 10.03
N ARG A 685 -8.59 16.43 9.58
CA ARG A 685 -7.46 15.53 9.46
C ARG A 685 -6.51 15.73 10.63
N TYR A 686 -5.98 14.64 11.15
CA TYR A 686 -5.07 14.64 12.29
C TYR A 686 -3.82 13.83 11.99
N ILE A 687 -2.71 14.12 12.68
CA ILE A 687 -1.52 13.26 12.63
C ILE A 687 -1.71 12.03 13.52
N GLU A 688 -1.00 10.93 13.21
CA GLU A 688 -1.05 9.73 14.05
C GLU A 688 -0.41 10.03 15.40
N PRO A 689 -1.13 9.83 16.53
CA PRO A 689 -0.60 10.14 17.85
C PRO A 689 0.42 9.09 18.30
N SER A 690 1.45 9.53 19.04
CA SER A 690 2.38 8.62 19.70
C SER A 690 1.82 8.20 21.06
N ALA A 691 1.51 6.92 21.24
CA ALA A 691 1.05 6.39 22.53
C ALA A 691 2.14 6.55 23.61
N THR A 692 3.41 6.39 23.26
CA THR A 692 4.54 6.52 24.19
C THR A 692 4.61 7.93 24.78
N MET A 693 4.34 8.98 23.99
CA MET A 693 4.39 10.37 24.43
C MET A 693 3.21 10.78 25.34
N ARG A 694 2.24 9.89 25.54
CA ARG A 694 1.04 10.14 26.37
C ARG A 694 0.95 9.20 27.57
N THR A 695 2.05 8.54 27.91
CA THR A 695 2.12 7.71 29.12
C THR A 695 2.21 8.57 30.38
N ASP A 696 1.64 8.09 31.49
CA ASP A 696 1.80 8.73 32.81
C ASP A 696 3.26 9.10 33.12
N ARG A 697 4.20 8.24 32.68
CA ARG A 697 5.64 8.46 32.83
C ARG A 697 6.11 9.74 32.15
N ILE A 698 5.63 10.04 30.95
CA ILE A 698 5.98 11.25 30.19
C ILE A 698 5.20 12.45 30.72
N LEU A 699 3.91 12.27 31.00
CA LEU A 699 3.05 13.38 31.47
C LEU A 699 3.46 13.89 32.84
N ALA A 700 4.01 13.02 33.70
CA ALA A 700 4.57 13.40 35.00
C ALA A 700 5.78 14.33 34.90
N MET A 701 6.39 14.47 33.70
CA MET A 701 7.51 15.42 33.46
C MET A 701 7.06 16.84 33.17
N ALA A 702 5.74 17.07 32.99
CA ALA A 702 5.20 18.39 32.73
C ALA A 702 5.31 19.26 34.01
N VAL A 703 5.99 20.40 33.89
CA VAL A 703 6.18 21.36 34.98
C VAL A 703 5.12 22.47 34.97
N SER A 704 4.31 22.56 33.91
CA SER A 704 3.19 23.54 33.85
C SER A 704 1.99 22.96 33.11
N PRO A 705 0.79 23.54 33.32
CA PRO A 705 -0.42 23.13 32.56
C PRO A 705 -0.27 23.29 31.05
N GLU A 706 0.44 24.32 30.58
CA GLU A 706 0.67 24.62 29.16
C GLU A 706 1.57 23.51 28.54
N GLN A 707 2.57 23.06 29.26
CA GLN A 707 3.43 21.95 28.82
C GLN A 707 2.65 20.65 28.78
N LEU A 708 1.82 20.38 29.77
CA LEU A 708 0.93 19.22 29.80
C LEU A 708 -0.03 19.25 28.59
N GLU A 709 -0.60 20.40 28.28
CA GLU A 709 -1.43 20.58 27.10
C GLU A 709 -0.65 20.33 25.81
N ALA A 710 0.58 20.84 25.69
CA ALA A 710 1.45 20.62 24.53
C ALA A 710 1.81 19.13 24.34
N LEU A 711 2.00 18.38 25.42
CA LEU A 711 2.29 16.94 25.37
C LEU A 711 1.04 16.10 25.00
N THR A 712 -0.15 16.51 25.42
CA THR A 712 -1.39 15.75 25.22
C THR A 712 -2.14 16.09 23.93
N THR A 713 -2.05 17.36 23.48
CA THR A 713 -2.79 17.84 22.29
C THR A 713 -2.33 17.12 21.02
N GLN A 714 -3.31 16.63 20.27
CA GLN A 714 -3.09 16.05 18.96
C GLN A 714 -3.10 17.13 17.90
N GLU A 715 -2.09 17.16 17.05
CA GLU A 715 -1.99 18.11 15.96
C GLU A 715 -3.05 17.84 14.88
N ARG A 716 -3.75 18.92 14.49
CA ARG A 716 -4.69 18.92 13.38
C ARG A 716 -4.02 19.42 12.10
N LEU A 717 -4.12 18.65 11.03
CA LEU A 717 -3.65 19.01 9.70
C LEU A 717 -4.64 19.99 9.03
N ARG A 718 -4.12 20.84 8.16
CA ARG A 718 -4.95 21.71 7.31
C ARG A 718 -5.86 20.88 6.42
N ASP A 719 -7.07 21.37 6.20
CA ASP A 719 -8.00 20.77 5.24
C ASP A 719 -7.43 20.86 3.82
N ALA A 720 -7.77 19.88 2.99
CA ALA A 720 -7.26 19.78 1.64
C ALA A 720 -8.40 19.93 0.62
N PHE A 721 -8.16 20.75 -0.40
CA PHE A 721 -9.05 20.91 -1.53
C PHE A 721 -8.27 20.81 -2.84
N THR A 722 -8.75 20.00 -3.78
CA THR A 722 -8.13 19.80 -5.10
C THR A 722 -9.17 19.75 -6.19
N ILE A 723 -8.78 20.15 -7.39
CA ILE A 723 -9.57 19.99 -8.61
C ILE A 723 -8.75 19.19 -9.61
N ASP A 724 -9.39 18.17 -10.21
CA ASP A 724 -8.79 17.32 -11.23
C ASP A 724 -9.53 17.47 -12.55
N LEU A 725 -8.78 17.49 -13.64
CA LEU A 725 -9.29 17.56 -14.99
C LEU A 725 -8.84 16.35 -15.80
N SER A 726 -9.75 15.77 -16.57
CA SER A 726 -9.46 14.66 -17.48
C SER A 726 -10.10 14.88 -18.83
N LEU A 727 -9.35 14.59 -19.88
CA LEU A 727 -9.79 14.69 -21.28
C LEU A 727 -9.36 13.42 -22.01
N SER A 728 -10.24 12.86 -22.82
CA SER A 728 -9.91 11.71 -23.66
C SER A 728 -10.59 11.85 -25.03
N LYS A 729 -9.92 11.35 -26.07
CA LYS A 729 -10.46 11.23 -27.41
C LYS A 729 -10.19 9.85 -27.96
N SER A 730 -11.24 9.15 -28.38
CA SER A 730 -11.15 7.91 -29.12
C SER A 730 -11.38 8.15 -30.60
N LEU A 731 -10.41 7.78 -31.43
CA LEU A 731 -10.48 7.81 -32.89
C LEU A 731 -10.66 6.39 -33.39
N TYR A 732 -11.74 6.13 -34.09
CA TYR A 732 -12.06 4.83 -34.66
C TYR A 732 -11.44 4.75 -36.06
N LEU A 733 -10.57 3.76 -36.29
CA LEU A 733 -9.74 3.65 -37.49
C LEU A 733 -10.28 2.66 -38.52
N SER A 734 -11.11 1.69 -38.13
CA SER A 734 -11.71 0.77 -39.08
C SER A 734 -12.95 1.39 -39.73
N ARG A 735 -12.95 1.51 -41.07
CA ARG A 735 -14.17 1.79 -41.82
C ARG A 735 -15.01 0.50 -41.84
N VAL A 736 -16.15 0.52 -41.15
CA VAL A 736 -17.15 -0.52 -41.35
C VAL A 736 -17.62 -0.40 -42.81
N SER A 737 -17.39 -1.41 -43.65
CA SER A 737 -17.86 -1.41 -45.02
C SER A 737 -19.38 -1.32 -45.02
N LYS A 738 -19.95 -0.36 -45.74
CA LYS A 738 -21.39 -0.18 -45.95
C LYS A 738 -22.14 -1.44 -46.43
N LYS A 739 -21.41 -2.45 -46.94
CA LYS A 739 -21.97 -3.72 -47.45
C LYS A 739 -22.49 -4.63 -46.32
N ILE A 740 -22.08 -4.47 -45.07
CA ILE A 740 -22.55 -5.30 -43.95
C ILE A 740 -23.94 -4.88 -43.46
N TYR A 741 -24.36 -3.66 -43.72
CA TYR A 741 -25.65 -3.13 -43.27
C TYR A 741 -26.85 -3.47 -44.19
N ASN A 742 -26.65 -4.13 -45.33
CA ASN A 742 -27.70 -4.47 -46.26
C ASN A 742 -28.26 -5.90 -46.13
N THR A 743 -27.83 -6.66 -45.15
CA THR A 743 -28.44 -7.95 -44.83
C THR A 743 -29.43 -7.78 -43.68
N ALA A 744 -30.65 -8.24 -43.88
CA ALA A 744 -31.79 -8.14 -42.96
C ALA A 744 -31.66 -8.92 -41.65
N ALA A 745 -30.46 -9.37 -41.28
CA ALA A 745 -30.15 -9.92 -39.96
C ALA A 745 -29.72 -8.79 -39.04
N ALA A 746 -30.34 -8.66 -37.89
CA ALA A 746 -29.95 -7.71 -36.85
C ALA A 746 -28.44 -7.83 -36.61
N PRO A 747 -27.68 -6.72 -36.63
CA PRO A 747 -26.25 -6.77 -36.45
C PRO A 747 -25.94 -7.40 -35.10
N ARG A 748 -25.12 -8.44 -35.07
CA ARG A 748 -24.62 -8.98 -33.83
C ARG A 748 -23.87 -7.86 -33.08
N PHE A 749 -23.96 -7.84 -31.78
CA PHE A 749 -23.32 -6.81 -30.90
C PHE A 749 -21.82 -6.64 -31.20
N GLU A 750 -21.15 -7.70 -31.67
CA GLU A 750 -19.76 -7.73 -32.11
C GLU A 750 -19.47 -6.91 -33.37
N ASP A 751 -20.46 -6.67 -34.24
CA ASP A 751 -20.31 -5.96 -35.51
C ASP A 751 -20.53 -4.45 -35.38
N LYS A 752 -20.98 -4.00 -34.23
CA LYS A 752 -21.40 -2.61 -33.97
C LYS A 752 -20.24 -1.65 -33.69
N TYR A 753 -19.06 -2.18 -33.34
CA TYR A 753 -17.90 -1.36 -32.95
C TYR A 753 -16.69 -1.62 -33.85
N PRO A 754 -16.02 -0.54 -34.33
CA PRO A 754 -14.77 -0.70 -35.07
C PRO A 754 -13.71 -1.35 -34.18
N ARG A 755 -13.09 -2.42 -34.68
CA ARG A 755 -12.09 -3.22 -33.96
C ARG A 755 -10.83 -2.42 -33.62
N SER A 756 -10.45 -1.44 -34.47
CA SER A 756 -9.23 -0.66 -34.31
C SER A 756 -9.52 0.78 -33.89
N ARG A 757 -8.91 1.21 -32.81
CA ARG A 757 -9.06 2.58 -32.29
C ARG A 757 -7.77 3.13 -31.72
N LEU A 758 -7.58 4.43 -31.84
CA LEU A 758 -6.52 5.19 -31.20
C LEU A 758 -7.13 6.06 -30.11
N ILE A 759 -6.63 5.95 -28.89
CA ILE A 759 -7.17 6.64 -27.72
C ILE A 759 -6.10 7.56 -27.17
N PHE A 760 -6.38 8.86 -27.15
CA PHE A 760 -5.55 9.85 -26.47
C PHE A 760 -6.19 10.22 -25.14
N ARG A 761 -5.36 10.38 -24.10
CA ARG A 761 -5.81 10.83 -22.78
C ARG A 761 -4.87 11.91 -22.27
N LEU A 762 -5.45 12.92 -21.66
CA LEU A 762 -4.75 13.98 -20.94
C LEU A 762 -5.39 14.09 -19.56
N GLY A 763 -4.58 14.30 -18.54
CA GLY A 763 -5.06 14.51 -17.18
C GLY A 763 -4.24 15.56 -16.47
N VAL A 764 -4.88 16.39 -15.69
CA VAL A 764 -4.25 17.34 -14.76
C VAL A 764 -4.82 17.07 -13.39
N ARG A 765 -3.96 16.85 -12.41
CA ARG A 765 -4.35 16.69 -11.02
C ARG A 765 -3.91 17.87 -10.21
N ASN A 766 -4.71 18.16 -9.18
CA ASN A 766 -4.49 19.32 -8.35
C ASN A 766 -4.31 20.56 -9.23
N LEU A 767 -5.29 20.86 -10.07
CA LEU A 767 -5.28 21.94 -11.08
C LEU A 767 -4.92 23.29 -10.44
N LEU A 768 -5.34 23.52 -9.21
CA LEU A 768 -5.04 24.74 -8.45
C LEU A 768 -3.57 24.82 -8.01
N GLY A 769 -2.82 23.72 -8.04
CA GLY A 769 -1.41 23.69 -7.69
C GLY A 769 -1.12 23.79 -6.20
N SER A 770 -2.08 23.47 -5.32
CA SER A 770 -1.86 23.51 -3.86
C SER A 770 -0.66 22.66 -3.45
N SER A 771 0.37 23.29 -2.88
CA SER A 771 1.64 22.64 -2.48
C SER A 771 1.71 22.34 -0.98
N ASN A 772 0.75 22.83 -0.19
CA ASN A 772 0.72 22.73 1.28
C ASN A 772 -0.15 21.59 1.82
N ILE A 773 -0.49 20.63 1.00
CA ILE A 773 -1.32 19.49 1.39
C ILE A 773 -0.41 18.40 1.98
N VAL A 774 -0.48 18.21 3.29
CA VAL A 774 0.18 17.08 3.96
C VAL A 774 -0.62 15.81 3.67
N TYR A 775 0.03 14.77 3.13
CA TYR A 775 -0.63 13.51 2.90
C TYR A 775 -0.28 12.43 3.92
N ASN A 776 0.88 12.55 4.57
CA ASN A 776 1.31 11.66 5.65
C ASN A 776 2.07 12.47 6.70
N ALA A 777 1.78 12.24 7.97
CA ALA A 777 2.47 12.85 9.09
C ALA A 777 2.37 11.95 10.32
N TYR A 778 3.39 12.01 11.18
CA TYR A 778 3.41 11.28 12.45
C TYR A 778 4.13 12.09 13.53
N GLU A 779 3.69 11.91 14.76
CA GLU A 779 4.37 12.47 15.92
C GLU A 779 5.71 11.76 16.15
N SER A 780 6.71 12.51 16.54
CA SER A 780 7.96 11.94 17.04
C SER A 780 7.72 11.23 18.37
N SER A 781 8.33 10.05 18.54
CA SER A 781 8.39 9.36 19.84
C SER A 781 9.63 9.77 20.65
N ARG A 782 10.15 10.98 20.43
CA ARG A 782 11.34 11.53 21.06
C ARG A 782 11.00 12.79 21.83
N LEU A 783 11.69 13.01 22.92
CA LEU A 783 11.69 14.24 23.70
C LEU A 783 12.94 15.09 23.37
N GLN A 784 12.76 16.38 23.41
CA GLN A 784 13.85 17.35 23.42
C GLN A 784 13.93 17.97 24.81
N ARG A 785 15.11 17.95 25.37
CA ARG A 785 15.37 18.49 26.71
C ARG A 785 15.93 19.90 26.56
N TYR A 786 15.32 20.85 27.22
CA TYR A 786 15.79 22.23 27.34
C TYR A 786 16.19 22.51 28.78
N LYS A 787 17.19 23.33 28.99
CA LYS A 787 17.56 23.81 30.31
C LYS A 787 16.96 25.21 30.51
N LEU A 788 16.01 25.33 31.41
CA LEU A 788 15.44 26.63 31.81
C LEU A 788 15.85 26.93 33.26
N ALA A 789 16.73 27.92 33.44
CA ALA A 789 17.36 28.22 34.72
C ALA A 789 18.09 26.97 35.28
N ASN A 790 17.62 26.40 36.38
CA ASN A 790 18.23 25.21 37.00
C ASN A 790 17.41 23.92 36.78
N GLU A 791 16.34 23.98 35.99
CA GLU A 791 15.44 22.85 35.73
C GLU A 791 15.51 22.40 34.27
N TYR A 792 15.26 21.11 34.03
CA TYR A 792 15.11 20.57 32.71
C TYR A 792 13.63 20.49 32.34
N ILE A 793 13.30 21.07 31.17
CA ILE A 793 11.98 20.99 30.59
C ILE A 793 12.03 20.04 29.41
N TYR A 794 11.05 19.16 29.28
CA TYR A 794 10.93 18.19 28.21
C TYR A 794 9.78 18.57 27.28
N ASN A 795 10.05 18.75 26.00
CA ASN A 795 9.04 18.96 24.98
C ASN A 795 9.10 17.82 23.95
N ARG A 796 8.02 17.57 23.25
CA ARG A 796 8.05 16.66 22.10
C ARG A 796 8.96 17.22 21.01
N GLN A 797 9.78 16.37 20.40
CA GLN A 797 10.46 16.74 19.17
C GLN A 797 9.45 16.99 18.04
N ALA A 798 9.85 17.83 17.07
CA ALA A 798 9.00 18.19 15.94
C ALA A 798 8.46 16.97 15.20
N SER A 799 7.17 17.02 14.86
CA SER A 799 6.52 16.03 14.01
C SER A 799 7.16 15.99 12.62
N ARG A 800 7.03 14.85 11.96
CA ARG A 800 7.54 14.63 10.61
C ARG A 800 6.40 14.62 9.60
N TYR A 801 6.62 15.27 8.46
CA TYR A 801 5.60 15.48 7.43
C TYR A 801 6.07 15.00 6.06
N MET A 802 5.11 14.60 5.25
CA MET A 802 5.25 14.44 3.80
C MET A 802 4.15 15.19 3.09
N TYR A 803 4.51 16.09 2.19
CA TYR A 803 3.54 16.84 1.39
C TYR A 803 3.20 16.11 0.10
N ALA A 804 1.96 16.27 -0.33
CA ALA A 804 1.46 15.77 -1.59
C ALA A 804 2.07 16.52 -2.78
N TYR A 805 2.03 15.90 -3.96
CA TYR A 805 2.45 16.57 -5.18
C TYR A 805 1.58 17.81 -5.47
N PRO A 806 2.17 18.89 -5.95
CA PRO A 806 1.43 20.04 -6.47
C PRO A 806 0.69 19.65 -7.76
N ARG A 807 0.54 20.55 -8.71
CA ARG A 807 -0.07 20.23 -9.99
C ARG A 807 0.76 19.19 -10.75
N THR A 808 0.10 18.11 -11.19
CA THR A 808 0.74 17.03 -11.94
C THR A 808 0.01 16.76 -13.25
N PHE A 809 0.76 16.33 -14.27
CA PHE A 809 0.27 16.10 -15.61
C PHE A 809 0.41 14.63 -16.00
N TYR A 810 -0.53 14.18 -16.81
CA TYR A 810 -0.53 12.85 -17.41
C TYR A 810 -0.97 12.95 -18.86
N ALA A 811 -0.29 12.21 -19.73
CA ALA A 811 -0.67 12.05 -21.12
C ALA A 811 -0.48 10.60 -21.57
N SER A 812 -1.36 10.08 -22.40
CA SER A 812 -1.17 8.76 -23.01
C SER A 812 -1.76 8.66 -24.41
N ALA A 813 -1.15 7.82 -25.21
CA ALA A 813 -1.66 7.39 -26.50
C ALA A 813 -1.76 5.87 -26.51
N THR A 814 -2.92 5.34 -26.88
CA THR A 814 -3.24 3.91 -26.88
C THR A 814 -3.78 3.50 -28.25
N PHE A 815 -3.18 2.52 -28.87
CA PHE A 815 -3.73 1.85 -30.04
C PHE A 815 -4.29 0.49 -29.65
N ALA A 816 -5.54 0.23 -29.97
CA ALA A 816 -6.22 -1.03 -29.69
C ALA A 816 -6.86 -1.59 -30.96
N PHE A 817 -6.77 -2.92 -31.18
CA PHE A 817 -7.32 -3.62 -32.33
C PHE A 817 -7.71 -5.07 -32.01
#